data_5e24ea3b2779d3d680e1ec69aac30de9
#
_entry.id   5e24ea3b2779d3d680e1ec69aac30de9
#
_cell.length_a   1.000
_cell.length_b   1.000
_cell.length_c   1.000
_cell.angle_alpha   90.00
_cell.angle_beta   90.00
_cell.angle_gamma   90.00
#
_symmetry.space_group_name_H-M   'P 1'
#
loop_
_entity.id
_entity.type
_entity.pdbx_description
1 polymer ?
#
loop_
_entity_poly.entity_id
_entity_poly.type
_entity_poly.pdbx_seq_one_letter_code
_entity_poly.pdbx_strand_id
1 'polypeptide(L)'
;MRTKKQNFFLFLKIFAAIMVLILGGLYYFRDALLQQVIAKAETKFQTDYNCHFSVKKANFNGLSEVELHNILLVPQNADTLLAVQNIKTSYSFLELLTGDLQLNNLEMNNGFIQLVKNKNGRNFDAFLKRDNQEKSAEKRNYAKLAYRILSKVLNLVPSEMQLKNLALRTDDMGRKVVFQLNNLQLEDKKLQSDIIVKTAALTQNWKISGFADPRDKKADLKFSSNDTTKIQVPYIDERFGLKSSFDNIQVKLDKLEMESGELHIDGFTSIQNFTLNHPKVARKDVVIENARFNYRFLLGSDFISVDSTSSAQLNHIKVKPFAEYNTEEDTIYKLKVALPKMKAQDFITSLPKGLFTNFEGMEAEGTFDYQLDFEYNKNKPNKLVFDSKLNKENLRILKYGAANLAKLNGEFTYRAIENGVEQRPILVGAANPNFTPLDQISPFLEKAVLTNEDPSFFHHRGFINEAFKQSIVKNIRTKKFARGASTISMQLVKNVFLTREKTLSRKLEEILLVYILENNRIASKSRMLEVYFNVIEWGPNVYGIGEASQFYFQKSPSELSLSECLYLASIVPKPKKFMWQFDGEGNQKSYAVKNQKYIKNLMLRRALITDLDTIGQSVPIYISGKARSFLKLNTVVDSTVTDSISFDPDEFDF
;
A
#
# COMPACT_ATOMS: atom_id res chain seq x y z
N MET A 1 76.22 -36.33 4.16
CA MET A 1 75.06 -35.57 4.77
C MET A 1 74.46 -34.66 3.74
N ARG A 2 73.18 -34.84 3.37
CA ARG A 2 72.50 -33.92 2.46
C ARG A 2 72.27 -32.61 3.19
N THR A 3 72.54 -31.47 2.52
CA THR A 3 72.37 -30.18 3.10
C THR A 3 70.86 -29.88 3.34
N LYS A 4 70.49 -29.09 4.34
CA LYS A 4 69.07 -28.69 4.63
C LYS A 4 68.31 -28.22 3.38
N LYS A 5 69.03 -27.62 2.44
CA LYS A 5 68.46 -27.14 1.13
C LYS A 5 68.09 -28.29 0.20
N GLN A 6 68.93 -29.40 0.20
CA GLN A 6 68.67 -30.62 -0.62
C GLN A 6 67.45 -31.39 -0.05
N ASN A 7 67.31 -31.45 1.26
CA ASN A 7 66.19 -32.12 1.89
C ASN A 7 64.87 -31.34 1.66
N PHE A 8 64.91 -30.00 1.64
CA PHE A 8 63.75 -29.14 1.29
C PHE A 8 63.36 -29.38 -0.17
N PHE A 9 64.28 -29.40 -1.11
CA PHE A 9 63.95 -29.67 -2.53
C PHE A 9 63.46 -31.13 -2.75
N LEU A 10 63.95 -32.08 -1.97
CA LEU A 10 63.45 -33.46 -2.03
C LEU A 10 61.99 -33.49 -1.49
N PHE A 11 61.72 -32.85 -0.37
CA PHE A 11 60.38 -32.74 0.18
C PHE A 11 59.42 -32.07 -0.82
N LEU A 12 59.84 -30.97 -1.47
CA LEU A 12 59.02 -30.29 -2.48
C LEU A 12 58.72 -31.18 -3.69
N LYS A 13 59.71 -32.00 -4.15
CA LYS A 13 59.51 -32.95 -5.24
C LYS A 13 58.56 -34.08 -4.84
N ILE A 14 58.67 -34.61 -3.63
CA ILE A 14 57.78 -35.67 -3.10
C ILE A 14 56.37 -35.09 -2.95
N PHE A 15 56.24 -33.90 -2.40
CA PHE A 15 54.96 -33.20 -2.27
C PHE A 15 54.31 -32.94 -3.64
N ALA A 16 55.06 -32.44 -4.61
CA ALA A 16 54.57 -32.24 -5.98
C ALA A 16 54.18 -33.60 -6.64
N ALA A 17 54.94 -34.66 -6.45
CA ALA A 17 54.61 -35.99 -6.96
C ALA A 17 53.34 -36.56 -6.31
N ILE A 18 53.15 -36.38 -5.00
CA ILE A 18 51.95 -36.78 -4.28
C ILE A 18 50.75 -35.96 -4.78
N MET A 19 50.91 -34.63 -4.95
CA MET A 19 49.87 -33.77 -5.51
C MET A 19 49.45 -34.19 -6.92
N VAL A 20 50.42 -34.52 -7.79
CA VAL A 20 50.14 -35.02 -9.16
C VAL A 20 49.41 -36.37 -9.11
N LEU A 21 49.77 -37.27 -8.20
CA LEU A 21 49.06 -38.56 -8.02
C LEU A 21 47.63 -38.36 -7.49
N ILE A 22 47.42 -37.43 -6.55
CA ILE A 22 46.07 -37.09 -6.05
C ILE A 22 45.24 -36.48 -7.16
N LEU A 23 45.79 -35.50 -7.90
CA LEU A 23 45.10 -34.87 -9.02
C LEU A 23 44.80 -35.85 -10.15
N GLY A 24 45.76 -36.75 -10.46
CA GLY A 24 45.58 -37.83 -11.43
C GLY A 24 44.50 -38.82 -11.01
N GLY A 25 44.47 -39.18 -9.71
CA GLY A 25 43.43 -40.03 -9.14
C GLY A 25 42.06 -39.36 -9.17
N LEU A 26 41.95 -38.09 -8.78
CA LEU A 26 40.72 -37.31 -8.87
C LEU A 26 40.23 -37.19 -10.32
N TYR A 27 41.15 -36.98 -11.25
CA TYR A 27 40.81 -36.93 -12.68
C TYR A 27 40.28 -38.25 -13.20
N TYR A 28 40.91 -39.37 -12.81
CA TYR A 28 40.50 -40.71 -13.24
C TYR A 28 39.14 -41.13 -12.66
N PHE A 29 38.88 -40.81 -11.40
CA PHE A 29 37.62 -41.16 -10.72
C PHE A 29 36.52 -40.10 -10.82
N ARG A 30 36.74 -38.98 -11.52
CA ARG A 30 35.81 -37.81 -11.55
C ARG A 30 34.38 -38.18 -11.96
N ASP A 31 34.21 -39.01 -13.01
CA ASP A 31 32.91 -39.42 -13.47
C ASP A 31 32.18 -40.31 -12.45
N ALA A 32 32.90 -41.19 -11.77
CA ALA A 32 32.37 -42.00 -10.67
C ALA A 32 31.94 -41.11 -9.47
N LEU A 33 32.72 -40.09 -9.14
CA LEU A 33 32.37 -39.12 -8.11
C LEU A 33 31.12 -38.31 -8.50
N LEU A 34 31.02 -37.91 -9.77
CA LEU A 34 29.85 -37.21 -10.28
C LEU A 34 28.57 -38.05 -10.16
N GLN A 35 28.63 -39.33 -10.52
CA GLN A 35 27.52 -40.26 -10.37
C GLN A 35 27.12 -40.46 -8.90
N GLN A 36 28.08 -40.48 -7.96
CA GLN A 36 27.79 -40.53 -6.53
C GLN A 36 27.08 -39.26 -6.02
N VAL A 37 27.49 -38.07 -6.51
CA VAL A 37 26.84 -36.80 -6.16
C VAL A 37 25.40 -36.79 -6.69
N ILE A 38 25.16 -37.24 -7.91
CA ILE A 38 23.82 -37.35 -8.48
C ILE A 38 22.95 -38.31 -7.67
N ALA A 39 23.46 -39.52 -7.37
CA ALA A 39 22.73 -40.49 -6.56
C ALA A 39 22.38 -39.96 -5.15
N LYS A 40 23.31 -39.22 -4.52
CA LYS A 40 23.01 -38.52 -3.26
C LYS A 40 21.94 -37.47 -3.43
N ALA A 41 21.96 -36.70 -4.53
CA ALA A 41 20.91 -35.71 -4.83
C ALA A 41 19.57 -36.40 -5.06
N GLU A 42 19.51 -37.49 -5.84
CA GLU A 42 18.28 -38.27 -6.06
C GLU A 42 17.70 -38.77 -4.74
N THR A 43 18.54 -39.38 -3.88
CA THR A 43 18.10 -39.81 -2.54
C THR A 43 17.60 -38.64 -1.71
N LYS A 44 18.29 -37.51 -1.70
CA LYS A 44 17.89 -36.33 -0.93
C LYS A 44 16.58 -35.74 -1.42
N PHE A 45 16.36 -35.60 -2.72
CA PHE A 45 15.10 -35.13 -3.27
C PHE A 45 13.94 -36.08 -2.95
N GLN A 46 14.18 -37.38 -2.96
CA GLN A 46 13.19 -38.38 -2.60
C GLN A 46 12.86 -38.33 -1.10
N THR A 47 13.84 -38.21 -0.22
CA THR A 47 13.63 -38.27 1.24
C THR A 47 13.09 -36.95 1.81
N ASP A 48 13.71 -35.81 1.42
CA ASP A 48 13.42 -34.52 2.03
C ASP A 48 12.23 -33.83 1.38
N TYR A 49 12.03 -34.04 0.08
CA TYR A 49 11.00 -33.31 -0.70
C TYR A 49 9.94 -34.21 -1.34
N ASN A 50 10.07 -35.54 -1.18
CA ASN A 50 9.16 -36.50 -1.81
C ASN A 50 9.03 -36.28 -3.33
N CYS A 51 10.16 -36.02 -3.99
CA CYS A 51 10.27 -35.74 -5.41
C CYS A 51 11.18 -36.74 -6.10
N HIS A 52 10.76 -37.19 -7.29
CA HIS A 52 11.62 -37.97 -8.18
C HIS A 52 12.55 -37.00 -8.94
N PHE A 53 13.84 -37.03 -8.64
CA PHE A 53 14.87 -36.32 -9.38
C PHE A 53 15.66 -37.35 -10.20
N SER A 54 15.92 -37.03 -11.47
CA SER A 54 16.74 -37.89 -12.32
C SER A 54 17.55 -37.09 -13.32
N VAL A 55 18.76 -37.63 -13.63
CA VAL A 55 19.67 -37.13 -14.66
C VAL A 55 20.04 -38.32 -15.56
N LYS A 56 19.60 -38.28 -16.82
CA LYS A 56 19.79 -39.42 -17.74
C LYS A 56 21.26 -39.67 -18.04
N LYS A 57 22.08 -38.64 -18.18
CA LYS A 57 23.51 -38.73 -18.46
C LYS A 57 24.23 -37.53 -17.85
N ALA A 58 25.35 -37.78 -17.22
CA ALA A 58 26.24 -36.77 -16.66
C ALA A 58 27.69 -37.13 -16.94
N ASN A 59 28.45 -36.20 -17.47
CA ASN A 59 29.85 -36.37 -17.81
C ASN A 59 30.67 -35.16 -17.45
N PHE A 60 31.95 -35.34 -17.22
CA PHE A 60 32.90 -34.25 -17.28
C PHE A 60 33.37 -34.01 -18.71
N ASN A 61 33.43 -32.75 -19.10
CA ASN A 61 34.04 -32.26 -20.30
C ASN A 61 35.31 -31.46 -19.91
N GLY A 62 36.50 -31.97 -20.22
CA GLY A 62 37.75 -31.39 -19.71
C GLY A 62 37.98 -31.56 -18.21
N LEU A 63 38.59 -30.56 -17.56
CA LEU A 63 39.01 -30.66 -16.15
C LEU A 63 37.97 -30.14 -15.15
N SER A 64 37.17 -29.14 -15.56
CA SER A 64 36.31 -28.38 -14.66
C SER A 64 34.88 -28.18 -15.16
N GLU A 65 34.54 -28.71 -16.33
CA GLU A 65 33.22 -28.56 -16.92
C GLU A 65 32.40 -29.84 -16.72
N VAL A 66 31.15 -29.67 -16.28
CA VAL A 66 30.17 -30.75 -16.10
C VAL A 66 29.02 -30.52 -17.08
N GLU A 67 28.64 -31.59 -17.79
CA GLU A 67 27.52 -31.61 -18.72
C GLU A 67 26.47 -32.62 -18.24
N LEU A 68 25.25 -32.14 -18.05
CA LEU A 68 24.11 -32.94 -17.62
C LEU A 68 23.03 -32.95 -18.72
N HIS A 69 22.50 -34.14 -18.98
CA HIS A 69 21.49 -34.32 -20.02
C HIS A 69 20.19 -34.87 -19.45
N ASN A 70 19.06 -34.33 -19.90
CA ASN A 70 17.70 -34.72 -19.55
C ASN A 70 17.49 -34.77 -18.01
N ILE A 71 17.60 -33.62 -17.41
CA ILE A 71 17.32 -33.41 -15.99
C ILE A 71 15.82 -33.30 -15.80
N LEU A 72 15.27 -34.08 -14.86
CA LEU A 72 13.86 -34.12 -14.56
C LEU A 72 13.64 -34.03 -13.05
N LEU A 73 12.68 -33.24 -12.61
CA LEU A 73 12.20 -33.18 -11.22
C LEU A 73 10.67 -33.22 -11.20
N VAL A 74 10.15 -34.31 -10.64
CA VAL A 74 8.71 -34.56 -10.56
C VAL A 74 8.32 -34.83 -9.12
N PRO A 75 7.53 -33.94 -8.49
CA PRO A 75 6.96 -34.19 -7.17
C PRO A 75 5.98 -35.36 -7.22
N GLN A 76 5.86 -36.12 -6.14
CA GLN A 76 4.98 -37.25 -6.07
C GLN A 76 3.49 -36.81 -6.25
N ASN A 77 2.78 -37.50 -7.15
CA ASN A 77 1.37 -37.21 -7.46
C ASN A 77 1.08 -35.80 -7.93
N ALA A 78 2.04 -35.13 -8.58
CA ALA A 78 1.89 -33.77 -9.11
C ALA A 78 2.55 -33.61 -10.48
N ASP A 79 2.24 -32.49 -11.13
CA ASP A 79 2.84 -32.14 -12.41
C ASP A 79 4.35 -31.94 -12.32
N THR A 80 5.06 -32.23 -13.42
CA THR A 80 6.49 -31.98 -13.54
C THR A 80 6.86 -30.56 -13.13
N LEU A 81 7.77 -30.42 -12.17
CA LEU A 81 8.21 -29.12 -11.68
C LEU A 81 9.33 -28.54 -12.56
N LEU A 82 10.30 -29.38 -12.99
CA LEU A 82 11.42 -28.95 -13.80
C LEU A 82 11.74 -30.04 -14.83
N ALA A 83 11.99 -29.64 -16.06
CA ALA A 83 12.59 -30.46 -17.10
C ALA A 83 13.57 -29.62 -17.91
N VAL A 84 14.83 -30.05 -18.04
CA VAL A 84 15.87 -29.38 -18.84
C VAL A 84 16.62 -30.41 -19.64
N GLN A 85 16.78 -30.17 -20.95
CA GLN A 85 17.48 -31.12 -21.81
C GLN A 85 18.97 -31.10 -21.58
N ASN A 86 19.60 -29.92 -21.53
CA ASN A 86 21.02 -29.78 -21.40
C ASN A 86 21.38 -28.70 -20.39
N ILE A 87 22.23 -29.01 -19.44
CA ILE A 87 22.93 -28.08 -18.57
C ILE A 87 24.40 -28.30 -18.69
N LYS A 88 25.16 -27.24 -18.93
CA LYS A 88 26.61 -27.23 -18.98
C LYS A 88 27.11 -26.18 -18.01
N THR A 89 27.99 -26.55 -17.10
CA THR A 89 28.49 -25.63 -16.09
C THR A 89 29.95 -25.88 -15.81
N SER A 90 30.69 -24.85 -15.48
CA SER A 90 32.08 -24.95 -15.05
C SER A 90 32.26 -24.38 -13.65
N TYR A 91 33.16 -24.96 -12.90
CA TYR A 91 33.52 -24.52 -11.56
C TYR A 91 35.04 -24.34 -11.45
N SER A 92 35.47 -23.50 -10.51
CA SER A 92 36.88 -23.35 -10.18
C SER A 92 37.33 -24.47 -9.23
N PHE A 93 38.34 -25.22 -9.62
CA PHE A 93 38.90 -26.28 -8.78
C PHE A 93 39.45 -25.76 -7.44
N LEU A 94 39.99 -24.53 -7.43
CA LEU A 94 40.49 -23.89 -6.22
C LEU A 94 39.37 -23.50 -5.24
N GLU A 95 38.21 -23.05 -5.75
CA GLU A 95 37.04 -22.71 -4.94
C GLU A 95 36.36 -23.95 -4.36
N LEU A 96 36.41 -25.06 -5.07
CA LEU A 96 35.94 -26.35 -4.58
C LEU A 96 36.77 -26.84 -3.36
N LEU A 97 38.06 -26.54 -3.32
CA LEU A 97 38.95 -26.87 -2.19
C LEU A 97 38.63 -26.00 -0.95
N THR A 98 38.13 -24.80 -1.13
CA THR A 98 37.72 -23.90 -0.03
C THR A 98 36.27 -24.09 0.43
N GLY A 99 35.49 -24.94 -0.26
CA GLY A 99 34.10 -25.22 0.05
C GLY A 99 33.12 -24.16 -0.49
N ASP A 100 33.61 -23.21 -1.29
CA ASP A 100 32.80 -22.20 -1.98
C ASP A 100 32.43 -22.70 -3.38
N LEU A 101 31.19 -23.14 -3.54
CA LEU A 101 30.60 -23.54 -4.82
C LEU A 101 30.16 -22.30 -5.60
N GLN A 102 31.08 -21.67 -6.34
CA GLN A 102 30.73 -20.61 -7.30
C GLN A 102 30.77 -21.19 -8.72
N LEU A 103 29.66 -20.96 -9.46
CA LEU A 103 29.60 -21.31 -10.87
C LEU A 103 30.28 -20.20 -11.70
N ASN A 104 31.25 -20.57 -12.54
CA ASN A 104 31.93 -19.63 -13.44
C ASN A 104 31.13 -19.41 -14.72
N ASN A 105 30.57 -20.49 -15.26
CA ASN A 105 29.77 -20.48 -16.47
C ASN A 105 28.54 -21.36 -16.27
N LEU A 106 27.43 -20.97 -16.88
CA LEU A 106 26.19 -21.76 -16.93
C LEU A 106 25.54 -21.64 -18.32
N GLU A 107 25.46 -22.75 -19.02
CA GLU A 107 24.68 -22.87 -20.23
C GLU A 107 23.49 -23.80 -19.98
N MET A 108 22.28 -23.33 -20.30
CA MET A 108 21.08 -24.17 -20.22
C MET A 108 20.29 -24.05 -21.53
N ASN A 109 19.93 -25.20 -22.07
CA ASN A 109 19.22 -25.25 -23.35
C ASN A 109 18.00 -26.15 -23.25
N ASN A 110 16.88 -25.65 -23.79
CA ASN A 110 15.62 -26.38 -23.98
C ASN A 110 15.07 -26.98 -22.68
N GLY A 111 14.18 -26.26 -22.04
CA GLY A 111 13.58 -26.74 -20.80
C GLY A 111 12.46 -25.86 -20.27
N PHE A 112 11.92 -26.26 -19.15
CA PHE A 112 10.93 -25.47 -18.45
C PHE A 112 10.94 -25.71 -16.95
N ILE A 113 10.51 -24.68 -16.23
CA ILE A 113 10.02 -24.76 -14.84
C ILE A 113 8.52 -24.56 -14.88
N GLN A 114 7.75 -25.42 -14.20
CA GLN A 114 6.31 -25.34 -14.18
C GLN A 114 5.79 -25.26 -12.75
N LEU A 115 5.10 -24.17 -12.42
CA LEU A 115 4.50 -23.92 -11.11
C LEU A 115 2.98 -24.06 -11.25
N VAL A 116 2.43 -25.13 -10.70
CA VAL A 116 0.97 -25.41 -10.76
C VAL A 116 0.38 -25.31 -9.37
N LYS A 117 -0.72 -24.58 -9.27
CA LYS A 117 -1.61 -24.56 -8.11
C LYS A 117 -3.00 -24.95 -8.55
N ASN A 118 -3.54 -26.00 -7.95
CA ASN A 118 -4.88 -26.47 -8.16
C ASN A 118 -5.64 -26.62 -6.80
N LYS A 119 -6.84 -27.16 -6.83
CA LYS A 119 -7.66 -27.39 -5.61
C LYS A 119 -6.99 -28.33 -4.60
N ASN A 120 -6.10 -29.21 -5.06
CA ASN A 120 -5.46 -30.25 -4.23
C ASN A 120 -4.12 -29.79 -3.64
N GLY A 121 -3.61 -28.60 -4.00
CA GLY A 121 -2.33 -28.05 -3.53
C GLY A 121 -1.46 -27.52 -4.65
N ARG A 122 -0.18 -27.40 -4.40
CA ARG A 122 0.82 -26.88 -5.35
C ARG A 122 1.86 -27.97 -5.63
N ASN A 123 2.33 -28.08 -6.87
CA ASN A 123 3.40 -29.02 -7.20
C ASN A 123 4.76 -28.67 -6.57
N PHE A 124 4.89 -27.50 -5.94
CA PHE A 124 6.10 -27.06 -5.23
C PHE A 124 5.92 -26.92 -3.70
N ASP A 125 4.82 -27.43 -3.12
CA ASP A 125 4.54 -27.30 -1.68
C ASP A 125 5.64 -27.95 -0.80
N ALA A 126 6.25 -29.03 -1.28
CA ALA A 126 7.33 -29.70 -0.55
C ALA A 126 8.54 -28.78 -0.31
N PHE A 127 8.82 -27.82 -1.22
CA PHE A 127 9.92 -26.87 -1.11
C PHE A 127 9.59 -25.64 -0.25
N LEU A 128 8.30 -25.46 0.09
CA LEU A 128 7.81 -24.36 0.93
C LEU A 128 7.66 -24.78 2.41
N LYS A 129 7.76 -26.09 2.72
CA LYS A 129 7.71 -26.56 4.11
C LYS A 129 8.89 -25.96 4.86
N ARG A 130 8.60 -25.08 5.82
CA ARG A 130 9.61 -24.61 6.77
C ARG A 130 10.06 -25.79 7.61
N ASP A 131 11.35 -25.97 7.73
CA ASP A 131 11.91 -26.86 8.73
C ASP A 131 11.51 -26.35 10.12
N ASN A 132 10.56 -27.05 10.77
CA ASN A 132 10.03 -26.67 12.08
C ASN A 132 11.05 -26.89 13.21
N GLN A 133 12.29 -27.25 12.90
CA GLN A 133 13.32 -27.58 13.90
C GLN A 133 14.12 -26.36 14.40
N GLU A 134 14.03 -25.19 13.79
CA GLU A 134 14.63 -23.97 14.36
C GLU A 134 13.62 -23.11 15.12
N LYS A 135 12.97 -23.65 16.15
CA LYS A 135 12.48 -22.87 17.28
C LYS A 135 13.60 -22.64 18.27
N SER A 136 14.72 -22.08 17.85
CA SER A 136 15.64 -21.47 18.80
C SER A 136 15.09 -20.10 19.18
N ALA A 137 15.06 -19.84 20.50
CA ALA A 137 14.65 -18.57 21.10
C ALA A 137 15.67 -17.43 20.83
N GLU A 138 16.56 -17.59 19.88
CA GLU A 138 17.47 -16.52 19.46
C GLU A 138 16.72 -15.43 18.71
N LYS A 139 16.88 -14.19 19.17
CA LYS A 139 16.41 -13.01 18.45
C LYS A 139 16.89 -13.07 17.01
N ARG A 140 15.96 -12.93 16.05
CA ARG A 140 16.28 -12.95 14.61
C ARG A 140 17.19 -11.77 14.28
N ASN A 141 18.38 -12.03 13.80
CA ASN A 141 19.27 -11.02 13.27
C ASN A 141 18.90 -10.76 11.79
N TYR A 142 18.26 -9.63 11.52
CA TYR A 142 17.75 -9.29 10.18
C TYR A 142 18.87 -9.10 9.17
N ALA A 143 19.97 -8.45 9.55
CA ALA A 143 21.13 -8.23 8.67
C ALA A 143 21.74 -9.55 8.19
N LYS A 144 22.07 -10.46 9.12
CA LYS A 144 22.66 -11.76 8.80
C LYS A 144 21.72 -12.63 7.97
N LEU A 145 20.41 -12.62 8.30
CA LEU A 145 19.42 -13.40 7.56
C LEU A 145 19.30 -12.89 6.12
N ALA A 146 19.12 -11.59 5.94
CA ALA A 146 18.99 -10.99 4.61
C ALA A 146 20.27 -11.16 3.78
N TYR A 147 21.44 -10.90 4.36
CA TYR A 147 22.72 -11.08 3.67
C TYR A 147 22.93 -12.53 3.23
N ARG A 148 22.64 -13.51 4.11
CA ARG A 148 22.73 -14.93 3.78
C ARG A 148 21.83 -15.32 2.61
N ILE A 149 20.58 -14.82 2.59
CA ILE A 149 19.62 -15.10 1.51
C ILE A 149 20.10 -14.44 0.21
N LEU A 150 20.38 -13.15 0.25
CA LEU A 150 20.79 -12.39 -0.94
C LEU A 150 22.11 -12.89 -1.53
N SER A 151 23.12 -13.15 -0.67
CA SER A 151 24.40 -13.69 -1.11
C SER A 151 24.25 -15.09 -1.73
N LYS A 152 23.41 -15.97 -1.13
CA LYS A 152 23.14 -17.28 -1.73
C LYS A 152 22.51 -17.16 -3.12
N VAL A 153 21.55 -16.27 -3.28
CA VAL A 153 20.88 -16.05 -4.58
C VAL A 153 21.87 -15.49 -5.61
N LEU A 154 22.67 -14.50 -5.22
CA LEU A 154 23.65 -13.89 -6.13
C LEU A 154 24.81 -14.85 -6.49
N ASN A 155 25.26 -15.68 -5.54
CA ASN A 155 26.30 -16.67 -5.79
C ASN A 155 25.84 -17.80 -6.74
N LEU A 156 24.52 -18.00 -6.92
CA LEU A 156 24.00 -18.95 -7.90
C LEU A 156 24.00 -18.37 -9.34
N VAL A 157 24.16 -17.05 -9.49
CA VAL A 157 24.28 -16.42 -10.82
C VAL A 157 25.75 -16.39 -11.20
N PRO A 158 26.18 -17.14 -12.23
CA PRO A 158 27.58 -17.14 -12.68
C PRO A 158 27.94 -15.81 -13.35
N SER A 159 29.25 -15.56 -13.49
CA SER A 159 29.74 -14.40 -14.23
C SER A 159 29.48 -14.48 -15.73
N GLU A 160 29.41 -15.71 -16.25
CA GLU A 160 29.09 -15.99 -17.65
C GLU A 160 27.87 -16.91 -17.70
N MET A 161 26.82 -16.51 -18.44
CA MET A 161 25.58 -17.28 -18.48
C MET A 161 24.93 -17.22 -19.87
N GLN A 162 24.50 -18.35 -20.38
CA GLN A 162 23.74 -18.45 -21.61
C GLN A 162 22.53 -19.38 -21.41
N LEU A 163 21.35 -18.82 -21.48
CA LEU A 163 20.08 -19.55 -21.36
C LEU A 163 19.33 -19.46 -22.69
N LYS A 164 18.97 -20.59 -23.29
CA LYS A 164 18.25 -20.64 -24.58
C LYS A 164 17.01 -21.52 -24.48
N ASN A 165 15.90 -21.05 -25.07
CA ASN A 165 14.66 -21.81 -25.20
C ASN A 165 14.17 -22.39 -23.87
N LEU A 166 14.19 -21.58 -22.81
CA LEU A 166 13.66 -21.96 -21.51
C LEU A 166 12.27 -21.34 -21.29
N ALA A 167 11.41 -22.03 -20.56
CA ALA A 167 10.09 -21.51 -20.21
C ALA A 167 9.84 -21.57 -18.71
N LEU A 168 9.31 -20.48 -18.14
CA LEU A 168 8.63 -20.52 -16.85
C LEU A 168 7.12 -20.55 -17.12
N ARG A 169 6.48 -21.65 -16.74
CA ARG A 169 5.03 -21.86 -16.89
C ARG A 169 4.39 -21.76 -15.53
N THR A 170 3.35 -20.96 -15.42
CA THR A 170 2.55 -20.87 -14.20
C THR A 170 1.09 -21.21 -14.51
N ASP A 171 0.46 -21.96 -13.62
CA ASP A 171 -0.98 -22.24 -13.66
C ASP A 171 -1.53 -22.04 -12.24
N ASP A 172 -2.22 -20.94 -11.99
CA ASP A 172 -2.88 -20.65 -10.71
C ASP A 172 -4.40 -20.82 -10.89
N MET A 173 -4.91 -22.00 -10.58
CA MET A 173 -6.34 -22.34 -10.67
C MET A 173 -6.90 -22.12 -12.10
N GLY A 174 -6.16 -22.51 -13.14
CA GLY A 174 -6.54 -22.38 -14.56
C GLY A 174 -6.04 -21.08 -15.22
N ARG A 175 -5.51 -20.15 -14.48
CA ARG A 175 -4.86 -18.94 -15.01
C ARG A 175 -3.43 -19.26 -15.44
N LYS A 176 -3.21 -19.35 -16.74
CA LYS A 176 -1.93 -19.80 -17.30
C LYS A 176 -1.12 -18.62 -17.84
N VAL A 177 0.14 -18.49 -17.38
CA VAL A 177 1.16 -17.64 -18.00
C VAL A 177 2.33 -18.47 -18.45
N VAL A 178 2.85 -18.15 -19.60
CA VAL A 178 4.10 -18.71 -20.09
C VAL A 178 5.06 -17.55 -20.34
N PHE A 179 6.17 -17.55 -19.61
CA PHE A 179 7.33 -16.70 -19.88
C PHE A 179 8.31 -17.53 -20.67
N GLN A 180 8.35 -17.32 -21.98
CA GLN A 180 9.27 -18.00 -22.88
C GLN A 180 10.53 -17.18 -23.02
N LEU A 181 11.61 -17.62 -22.41
CA LEU A 181 12.95 -17.06 -22.54
C LEU A 181 13.57 -17.63 -23.83
N ASN A 182 13.60 -16.84 -24.88
CA ASN A 182 14.23 -17.26 -26.14
C ASN A 182 15.75 -17.26 -25.99
N ASN A 183 16.29 -16.18 -25.44
CA ASN A 183 17.71 -16.02 -25.15
C ASN A 183 17.92 -15.14 -23.92
N LEU A 184 18.87 -15.52 -23.08
CA LEU A 184 19.47 -14.65 -22.08
C LEU A 184 20.98 -14.90 -22.10
N GLN A 185 21.73 -13.84 -22.24
CA GLN A 185 23.18 -13.85 -22.28
C GLN A 185 23.72 -12.86 -21.24
N LEU A 186 24.60 -13.33 -20.38
CA LEU A 186 25.44 -12.53 -19.51
C LEU A 186 26.88 -12.84 -19.89
N GLU A 187 27.55 -11.87 -20.48
CA GLU A 187 28.93 -11.97 -20.96
C GLU A 187 29.62 -10.63 -20.75
N ASP A 188 30.84 -10.63 -20.27
CA ASP A 188 31.60 -9.40 -19.95
C ASP A 188 30.78 -8.41 -19.11
N LYS A 189 30.02 -8.88 -18.13
CA LYS A 189 29.13 -8.09 -17.27
C LYS A 189 27.97 -7.40 -18.01
N LYS A 190 27.72 -7.74 -19.28
CA LYS A 190 26.59 -7.24 -20.06
C LYS A 190 25.50 -8.30 -20.10
N LEU A 191 24.31 -7.93 -19.59
CA LEU A 191 23.14 -8.79 -19.64
C LEU A 191 22.19 -8.35 -20.75
N GLN A 192 21.76 -9.32 -21.55
CA GLN A 192 20.72 -9.14 -22.56
C GLN A 192 19.76 -10.32 -22.54
N SER A 193 18.47 -10.08 -22.68
CA SER A 193 17.48 -11.15 -22.74
C SER A 193 16.32 -10.78 -23.64
N ASP A 194 15.73 -11.79 -24.27
CA ASP A 194 14.48 -11.69 -25.03
C ASP A 194 13.48 -12.70 -24.46
N ILE A 195 12.36 -12.17 -23.98
CA ILE A 195 11.33 -12.95 -23.28
C ILE A 195 9.99 -12.69 -23.97
N ILE A 196 9.30 -13.77 -24.35
CA ILE A 196 7.90 -13.68 -24.83
C ILE A 196 7.00 -14.09 -23.67
N VAL A 197 6.07 -13.22 -23.31
CA VAL A 197 5.07 -13.46 -22.27
C VAL A 197 3.72 -13.72 -22.93
N LYS A 198 3.15 -14.90 -22.65
CA LYS A 198 1.87 -15.33 -23.20
C LYS A 198 0.85 -15.61 -22.11
N THR A 199 -0.32 -15.01 -22.25
CA THR A 199 -1.52 -15.34 -21.47
C THR A 199 -2.66 -15.69 -22.44
N ALA A 200 -3.84 -16.03 -21.92
CA ALA A 200 -5.03 -16.20 -22.76
C ALA A 200 -5.44 -14.90 -23.49
N ALA A 201 -5.16 -13.75 -22.89
CA ALA A 201 -5.64 -12.45 -23.39
C ALA A 201 -4.59 -11.66 -24.20
N LEU A 202 -3.28 -11.90 -23.99
CA LEU A 202 -2.22 -11.08 -24.60
C LEU A 202 -0.93 -11.85 -24.83
N THR A 203 -0.15 -11.37 -25.80
CA THR A 203 1.25 -11.76 -26.03
C THR A 203 2.09 -10.50 -26.07
N GLN A 204 3.19 -10.47 -25.33
CA GLN A 204 4.12 -9.33 -25.25
C GLN A 204 5.57 -9.80 -25.40
N ASN A 205 6.40 -8.93 -25.94
CA ASN A 205 7.84 -9.15 -26.09
C ASN A 205 8.59 -8.27 -25.08
N TRP A 206 9.19 -8.90 -24.08
CA TRP A 206 9.93 -8.21 -23.00
C TRP A 206 11.42 -8.33 -23.22
N LYS A 207 12.15 -7.31 -22.80
CA LYS A 207 13.60 -7.24 -22.84
C LYS A 207 14.14 -6.80 -21.49
N ILE A 208 15.16 -7.50 -21.01
CA ILE A 208 16.02 -7.04 -19.90
C ILE A 208 17.41 -6.83 -20.49
N SER A 209 17.99 -5.66 -20.25
CA SER A 209 19.34 -5.35 -20.72
C SER A 209 20.05 -4.42 -19.76
N GLY A 210 21.39 -4.50 -19.72
CA GLY A 210 22.18 -3.63 -18.90
C GLY A 210 23.46 -4.29 -18.38
N PHE A 211 23.94 -3.77 -17.27
CA PHE A 211 25.13 -4.22 -16.57
C PHE A 211 24.75 -5.18 -15.42
N ALA A 212 25.47 -6.29 -15.26
CA ALA A 212 25.34 -7.20 -14.12
C ALA A 212 26.68 -7.81 -13.75
N ASP A 213 27.12 -7.59 -12.52
CA ASP A 213 28.30 -8.19 -11.93
C ASP A 213 27.90 -8.96 -10.66
N PRO A 214 27.59 -10.26 -10.78
CA PRO A 214 27.18 -11.07 -9.64
C PRO A 214 28.28 -11.20 -8.56
N ARG A 215 29.57 -11.18 -8.93
CA ARG A 215 30.69 -11.30 -7.99
C ARG A 215 30.82 -10.04 -7.12
N ASP A 216 30.76 -8.87 -7.75
CA ASP A 216 30.80 -7.59 -7.06
C ASP A 216 29.41 -7.17 -6.53
N LYS A 217 28.39 -8.01 -6.73
CA LYS A 217 26.99 -7.77 -6.29
C LYS A 217 26.47 -6.41 -6.76
N LYS A 218 26.77 -6.06 -8.03
CA LYS A 218 26.34 -4.82 -8.68
C LYS A 218 25.50 -5.12 -9.91
N ALA A 219 24.50 -4.29 -10.12
CA ALA A 219 23.66 -4.39 -11.33
C ALA A 219 23.09 -3.03 -11.72
N ASP A 220 22.87 -2.82 -13.02
CA ASP A 220 22.10 -1.71 -13.57
C ASP A 220 21.30 -2.25 -14.77
N LEU A 221 20.06 -2.66 -14.50
CA LEU A 221 19.22 -3.38 -15.42
C LEU A 221 17.99 -2.56 -15.81
N LYS A 222 17.73 -2.49 -17.10
CA LYS A 222 16.53 -1.91 -17.68
C LYS A 222 15.60 -3.00 -18.19
N PHE A 223 14.37 -2.99 -17.74
CA PHE A 223 13.27 -3.82 -18.19
C PHE A 223 12.32 -3.00 -19.06
N SER A 224 12.08 -3.42 -20.30
CA SER A 224 11.28 -2.71 -21.29
C SER A 224 10.63 -3.68 -22.27
N SER A 225 9.73 -3.18 -23.14
CA SER A 225 9.28 -3.93 -24.30
C SER A 225 10.32 -3.87 -25.43
N ASN A 226 10.32 -4.88 -26.31
CA ASN A 226 11.09 -4.87 -27.56
C ASN A 226 10.45 -4.00 -28.65
N ASP A 227 9.16 -3.75 -28.51
CA ASP A 227 8.38 -2.85 -29.36
C ASP A 227 7.99 -1.60 -28.56
N THR A 228 7.27 -0.67 -29.17
CA THR A 228 6.83 0.57 -28.52
C THR A 228 5.60 0.38 -27.62
N THR A 229 5.15 -0.85 -27.39
CA THR A 229 3.98 -1.14 -26.57
C THR A 229 4.32 -1.07 -25.09
N LYS A 230 3.35 -0.63 -24.28
CA LYS A 230 3.51 -0.65 -22.82
C LYS A 230 3.48 -2.07 -22.29
N ILE A 231 4.34 -2.34 -21.33
CA ILE A 231 4.32 -3.61 -20.59
C ILE A 231 3.11 -3.64 -19.67
N GLN A 232 2.36 -4.73 -19.74
CA GLN A 232 1.27 -5.05 -18.81
C GLN A 232 1.68 -6.25 -17.96
N VAL A 233 1.49 -6.15 -16.65
CA VAL A 233 1.82 -7.26 -15.76
C VAL A 233 0.68 -8.30 -15.83
N PRO A 234 0.98 -9.56 -16.19
CA PRO A 234 -0.04 -10.59 -16.34
C PRO A 234 -0.80 -10.87 -15.04
N TYR A 235 -2.12 -11.03 -15.12
CA TYR A 235 -3.05 -11.44 -14.04
C TYR A 235 -3.24 -10.50 -12.86
N ILE A 236 -2.54 -9.39 -12.76
CA ILE A 236 -2.80 -8.42 -11.69
C ILE A 236 -4.22 -7.89 -11.80
N ASP A 237 -4.71 -7.67 -13.01
CA ASP A 237 -6.07 -7.19 -13.27
C ASP A 237 -7.13 -8.22 -12.86
N GLU A 238 -6.97 -9.48 -13.25
CA GLU A 238 -7.93 -10.53 -12.92
C GLU A 238 -7.96 -10.87 -11.42
N ARG A 239 -6.82 -10.80 -10.76
CA ARG A 239 -6.68 -11.21 -9.35
C ARG A 239 -7.04 -10.10 -8.38
N PHE A 240 -6.69 -8.85 -8.70
CA PHE A 240 -6.79 -7.71 -7.80
C PHE A 240 -7.67 -6.59 -8.34
N GLY A 241 -8.23 -6.72 -9.56
CA GLY A 241 -8.93 -5.64 -10.25
C GLY A 241 -8.00 -4.47 -10.62
N LEU A 242 -6.69 -4.72 -10.69
CA LEU A 242 -5.64 -3.74 -10.87
C LEU A 242 -5.10 -3.80 -12.29
N LYS A 243 -5.52 -2.88 -13.16
CA LYS A 243 -4.89 -2.71 -14.47
C LYS A 243 -3.65 -1.84 -14.31
N SER A 244 -2.50 -2.33 -14.77
CA SER A 244 -1.25 -1.58 -14.72
C SER A 244 -0.42 -1.77 -15.97
N SER A 245 0.22 -0.70 -16.42
CA SER A 245 1.14 -0.74 -17.55
C SER A 245 2.24 0.32 -17.39
N PHE A 246 3.39 0.10 -18.02
CA PHE A 246 4.52 1.04 -17.99
C PHE A 246 5.39 0.88 -19.23
N ASP A 247 6.23 1.89 -19.52
CA ASP A 247 7.16 1.81 -20.65
C ASP A 247 8.42 1.03 -20.25
N ASN A 248 9.02 1.39 -19.11
CA ASN A 248 10.19 0.68 -18.61
C ASN A 248 10.34 0.83 -17.10
N ILE A 249 11.07 -0.11 -16.52
CA ILE A 249 11.60 -0.06 -15.14
C ILE A 249 13.10 -0.20 -15.23
N GLN A 250 13.85 0.62 -14.48
CA GLN A 250 15.27 0.46 -14.28
C GLN A 250 15.53 0.17 -12.80
N VAL A 251 16.38 -0.81 -12.53
CA VAL A 251 16.82 -1.17 -11.18
C VAL A 251 18.33 -1.17 -11.15
N LYS A 252 18.91 -0.41 -10.25
CA LYS A 252 20.33 -0.36 -10.02
C LYS A 252 20.66 -0.78 -8.58
N LEU A 253 21.62 -1.67 -8.44
CA LEU A 253 22.23 -2.08 -7.18
C LEU A 253 23.68 -1.61 -7.20
N ASP A 254 24.04 -0.67 -6.35
CA ASP A 254 25.38 -0.10 -6.26
C ASP A 254 26.22 -0.75 -5.15
N LYS A 255 25.55 -1.14 -4.04
CA LYS A 255 26.21 -1.69 -2.85
C LYS A 255 25.32 -2.76 -2.20
N LEU A 256 25.94 -3.89 -1.80
CA LEU A 256 25.33 -4.92 -0.97
C LEU A 256 26.44 -5.52 -0.09
N GLU A 257 26.65 -4.92 1.08
CA GLU A 257 27.79 -5.24 1.95
C GLU A 257 27.39 -5.26 3.42
N MET A 258 28.09 -6.14 4.17
CA MET A 258 28.03 -6.15 5.63
C MET A 258 29.13 -5.24 6.20
N GLU A 259 28.74 -4.19 6.91
CA GLU A 259 29.66 -3.28 7.59
C GLU A 259 29.26 -3.16 9.07
N SER A 260 30.20 -3.35 9.96
CA SER A 260 29.99 -3.23 11.43
C SER A 260 28.77 -3.99 11.99
N GLY A 261 28.39 -5.10 11.33
CA GLY A 261 27.22 -5.90 11.74
C GLY A 261 25.91 -5.50 11.12
N GLU A 262 25.88 -4.47 10.29
CA GLU A 262 24.73 -3.98 9.52
C GLU A 262 24.87 -4.34 8.04
N LEU A 263 23.77 -4.65 7.39
CA LEU A 263 23.70 -4.85 5.95
C LEU A 263 23.28 -3.54 5.28
N HIS A 264 24.15 -3.04 4.40
CA HIS A 264 23.92 -1.86 3.57
C HIS A 264 23.52 -2.30 2.17
N ILE A 265 22.40 -1.75 1.67
CA ILE A 265 21.92 -1.98 0.30
C ILE A 265 21.61 -0.63 -0.32
N ASP A 266 22.45 -0.18 -1.26
CA ASP A 266 22.33 1.11 -1.92
C ASP A 266 22.02 0.93 -3.40
N GLY A 267 21.21 1.83 -3.96
CA GLY A 267 20.89 1.82 -5.38
C GLY A 267 19.70 2.71 -5.71
N PHE A 268 19.10 2.46 -6.87
CA PHE A 268 17.83 3.11 -7.21
C PHE A 268 16.91 2.19 -8.02
N THR A 269 15.63 2.52 -8.00
CA THR A 269 14.65 2.03 -8.96
C THR A 269 13.93 3.22 -9.58
N SER A 270 13.60 3.10 -10.87
CA SER A 270 12.79 4.10 -11.59
C SER A 270 11.78 3.43 -12.50
N ILE A 271 10.67 4.11 -12.75
CA ILE A 271 9.62 3.68 -13.66
C ILE A 271 9.18 4.85 -14.50
N GLN A 272 8.87 4.61 -15.78
CA GLN A 272 8.40 5.61 -16.74
C GLN A 272 7.02 5.28 -17.26
N ASN A 273 6.19 6.31 -17.38
CA ASN A 273 4.83 6.27 -17.91
C ASN A 273 3.97 5.16 -17.27
N PHE A 274 4.09 5.02 -15.94
CA PHE A 274 3.32 4.06 -15.18
C PHE A 274 1.85 4.47 -15.16
N THR A 275 1.00 3.61 -15.68
CA THR A 275 -0.46 3.77 -15.67
C THR A 275 -1.06 2.74 -14.72
N LEU A 276 -1.94 3.19 -13.86
CA LEU A 276 -2.60 2.39 -12.85
C LEU A 276 -4.10 2.66 -12.87
N ASN A 277 -4.94 1.62 -12.90
CA ASN A 277 -6.39 1.73 -12.71
C ASN A 277 -6.86 0.68 -11.71
N HIS A 278 -7.48 1.16 -10.64
CA HIS A 278 -8.08 0.33 -9.62
C HIS A 278 -9.23 1.08 -8.93
N PRO A 279 -10.44 0.49 -8.75
CA PRO A 279 -11.62 1.18 -8.24
C PRO A 279 -11.45 1.82 -6.84
N LYS A 280 -10.61 1.23 -5.99
CA LYS A 280 -10.28 1.79 -4.65
C LYS A 280 -9.25 2.92 -4.70
N VAL A 281 -8.52 3.08 -5.80
CA VAL A 281 -7.50 4.13 -5.96
C VAL A 281 -8.12 5.37 -6.61
N ALA A 282 -8.64 5.23 -7.81
CA ALA A 282 -9.26 6.33 -8.56
C ALA A 282 -10.25 5.79 -9.60
N ARG A 283 -11.16 6.66 -10.08
CA ARG A 283 -12.10 6.35 -11.18
C ARG A 283 -11.43 6.31 -12.54
N LYS A 284 -10.47 7.21 -12.73
CA LYS A 284 -9.72 7.36 -13.99
C LYS A 284 -8.39 6.65 -13.89
N ASP A 285 -7.78 6.41 -15.03
CA ASP A 285 -6.40 5.95 -15.09
C ASP A 285 -5.49 6.98 -14.40
N VAL A 286 -4.73 6.53 -13.43
CA VAL A 286 -3.69 7.33 -12.77
C VAL A 286 -2.41 7.19 -13.57
N VAL A 287 -1.87 8.30 -14.07
CA VAL A 287 -0.65 8.32 -14.88
C VAL A 287 0.47 9.01 -14.11
N ILE A 288 1.56 8.28 -13.92
CA ILE A 288 2.81 8.75 -13.35
C ILE A 288 3.85 8.77 -14.46
N GLU A 289 4.24 9.96 -14.91
CA GLU A 289 5.17 10.10 -16.04
C GLU A 289 6.55 9.57 -15.67
N ASN A 290 7.06 10.00 -14.52
CA ASN A 290 8.36 9.58 -14.01
C ASN A 290 8.33 9.40 -12.49
N ALA A 291 8.77 8.25 -12.02
CA ALA A 291 9.05 8.04 -10.62
C ALA A 291 10.43 7.40 -10.44
N ARG A 292 11.15 7.82 -9.39
CA ARG A 292 12.47 7.29 -9.04
C ARG A 292 12.62 7.24 -7.53
N PHE A 293 13.16 6.14 -7.04
CA PHE A 293 13.52 5.97 -5.64
C PHE A 293 15.00 5.60 -5.53
N ASN A 294 15.82 6.54 -5.05
CA ASN A 294 17.20 6.28 -4.66
C ASN A 294 17.14 5.77 -3.22
N TYR A 295 17.45 4.53 -3.03
CA TYR A 295 17.32 3.88 -1.73
C TYR A 295 18.69 3.62 -1.11
N ARG A 296 18.73 3.79 0.20
CA ARG A 296 19.72 3.23 1.10
C ARG A 296 18.96 2.47 2.17
N PHE A 297 18.97 1.14 2.08
CA PHE A 297 18.43 0.28 3.12
C PHE A 297 19.52 -0.09 4.10
N LEU A 298 19.21 0.01 5.39
CA LEU A 298 20.05 -0.45 6.48
C LEU A 298 19.29 -1.52 7.26
N LEU A 299 19.91 -2.69 7.42
CA LEU A 299 19.37 -3.77 8.23
C LEU A 299 20.38 -4.09 9.33
N GLY A 300 19.96 -3.96 10.59
CA GLY A 300 20.75 -4.32 11.76
C GLY A 300 20.37 -5.69 12.30
N SER A 301 20.76 -5.96 13.54
CA SER A 301 20.33 -7.16 14.26
C SER A 301 18.82 -7.14 14.50
N ASP A 302 18.30 -5.98 14.95
CA ASP A 302 16.94 -5.82 15.45
C ASP A 302 16.12 -4.78 14.68
N PHE A 303 16.65 -4.21 13.60
CA PHE A 303 15.95 -3.21 12.81
C PHE A 303 16.11 -3.38 11.30
N ILE A 304 15.14 -2.82 10.58
CA ILE A 304 15.16 -2.64 9.12
C ILE A 304 14.78 -1.19 8.87
N SER A 305 15.57 -0.45 8.09
CA SER A 305 15.30 0.94 7.80
C SER A 305 15.54 1.33 6.34
N VAL A 306 14.79 2.35 5.92
CA VAL A 306 15.09 3.23 4.79
C VAL A 306 15.81 4.43 5.38
N ASP A 307 17.08 4.59 5.09
CA ASP A 307 17.91 5.66 5.65
C ASP A 307 17.45 7.05 5.18
N SER A 308 17.64 8.07 6.03
CA SER A 308 17.24 9.46 5.78
C SER A 308 17.92 10.14 4.59
N THR A 309 19.02 9.57 4.08
CA THR A 309 19.69 10.01 2.86
C THR A 309 19.02 9.51 1.59
N SER A 310 18.07 8.57 1.73
CA SER A 310 17.22 8.10 0.62
C SER A 310 16.40 9.26 0.05
N SER A 311 16.06 9.18 -1.24
CA SER A 311 15.21 10.18 -1.88
C SER A 311 14.22 9.53 -2.84
N ALA A 312 12.97 9.98 -2.79
CA ALA A 312 11.96 9.60 -3.76
C ALA A 312 11.59 10.81 -4.62
N GLN A 313 11.43 10.59 -5.91
CA GLN A 313 11.02 11.61 -6.87
C GLN A 313 9.77 11.13 -7.63
N LEU A 314 8.77 12.01 -7.71
CA LEU A 314 7.57 11.85 -8.50
C LEU A 314 7.43 13.07 -9.40
N ASN A 315 7.69 12.95 -10.69
CA ASN A 315 7.85 14.08 -11.60
C ASN A 315 8.85 15.11 -11.03
N HIS A 316 8.41 16.34 -10.67
CA HIS A 316 9.28 17.36 -10.05
C HIS A 316 9.25 17.32 -8.51
N ILE A 317 8.35 16.57 -7.89
CA ILE A 317 8.28 16.45 -6.43
C ILE A 317 9.40 15.53 -5.95
N LYS A 318 10.28 16.07 -5.10
CA LYS A 318 11.35 15.30 -4.44
C LYS A 318 11.09 15.27 -2.94
N VAL A 319 11.08 14.09 -2.35
CA VAL A 319 10.93 13.88 -0.91
C VAL A 319 12.10 13.08 -0.35
N LYS A 320 12.40 13.29 0.93
CA LYS A 320 13.36 12.49 1.70
C LYS A 320 12.56 11.62 2.66
N PRO A 321 12.35 10.33 2.34
CA PRO A 321 11.69 9.41 3.23
C PRO A 321 12.70 8.81 4.22
N PHE A 322 12.25 8.56 5.45
CA PHE A 322 12.89 7.69 6.40
C PHE A 322 11.83 6.76 6.96
N ALA A 323 12.12 5.46 7.03
CA ALA A 323 11.24 4.49 7.66
C ALA A 323 12.08 3.49 8.46
N GLU A 324 11.63 3.12 9.66
CA GLU A 324 12.31 2.15 10.50
C GLU A 324 11.29 1.23 11.18
N TYR A 325 11.56 -0.05 11.10
CA TYR A 325 10.96 -1.09 11.93
C TYR A 325 12.03 -1.59 12.89
N ASN A 326 11.82 -1.43 14.18
CA ASN A 326 12.78 -1.77 15.24
C ASN A 326 12.12 -2.70 16.25
N THR A 327 12.86 -3.74 16.67
CA THR A 327 12.42 -4.76 17.63
C THR A 327 13.41 -4.99 18.76
N GLU A 328 14.32 -4.05 19.01
CA GLU A 328 15.38 -4.17 20.01
C GLU A 328 14.81 -4.36 21.42
N GLU A 329 14.03 -3.41 21.92
CA GLU A 329 13.31 -3.48 23.22
C GLU A 329 11.81 -3.64 22.98
N ASP A 330 11.22 -2.67 22.30
CA ASP A 330 9.81 -2.62 21.90
C ASP A 330 9.67 -2.75 20.40
N THR A 331 8.50 -3.19 19.91
CA THR A 331 8.21 -3.10 18.48
C THR A 331 7.81 -1.67 18.13
N ILE A 332 8.71 -0.95 17.45
CA ILE A 332 8.56 0.46 17.07
C ILE A 332 8.53 0.58 15.54
N TYR A 333 7.59 1.39 15.06
CA TYR A 333 7.49 1.80 13.66
C TYR A 333 7.71 3.30 13.58
N LYS A 334 8.69 3.74 12.79
CA LYS A 334 8.94 5.17 12.51
C LYS A 334 8.77 5.46 11.03
N LEU A 335 8.20 6.61 10.72
CA LEU A 335 8.10 7.15 9.38
C LEU A 335 8.33 8.65 9.43
N LYS A 336 9.31 9.13 8.68
CA LYS A 336 9.52 10.58 8.47
C LYS A 336 9.50 10.88 6.98
N VAL A 337 8.86 11.96 6.61
CA VAL A 337 8.85 12.45 5.24
C VAL A 337 9.18 13.93 5.26
N ALA A 338 10.23 14.31 4.57
CA ALA A 338 10.58 15.71 4.37
C ALA A 338 10.45 16.06 2.88
N LEU A 339 9.58 17.03 2.58
CA LEU A 339 9.52 17.71 1.30
C LEU A 339 10.31 19.01 1.42
N PRO A 340 11.48 19.13 0.78
CA PRO A 340 12.23 20.37 0.75
C PRO A 340 11.43 21.49 0.11
N LYS A 341 11.82 22.75 0.41
CA LYS A 341 11.17 23.94 -0.16
C LYS A 341 11.09 23.86 -1.68
N MET A 342 9.87 23.97 -2.20
CA MET A 342 9.58 23.95 -3.63
C MET A 342 8.51 24.95 -4.02
N LYS A 343 8.41 25.27 -5.30
CA LYS A 343 7.35 26.14 -5.83
C LYS A 343 6.01 25.40 -5.81
N ALA A 344 4.94 26.12 -5.43
CA ALA A 344 3.59 25.55 -5.40
C ALA A 344 3.13 25.08 -6.79
N GLN A 345 3.47 25.83 -7.85
CA GLN A 345 3.13 25.45 -9.22
C GLN A 345 3.80 24.14 -9.64
N ASP A 346 5.10 23.97 -9.31
CA ASP A 346 5.82 22.72 -9.64
C ASP A 346 5.22 21.51 -8.94
N PHE A 347 4.71 21.69 -7.71
CA PHE A 347 3.98 20.66 -7.00
C PHE A 347 2.66 20.30 -7.71
N ILE A 348 1.84 21.30 -8.02
CA ILE A 348 0.53 21.09 -8.66
C ILE A 348 0.69 20.38 -10.02
N THR A 349 1.62 20.84 -10.86
CA THR A 349 1.87 20.25 -12.19
C THR A 349 2.48 18.86 -12.13
N SER A 350 3.08 18.48 -10.99
CA SER A 350 3.67 17.15 -10.78
C SER A 350 2.68 16.13 -10.22
N LEU A 351 1.49 16.56 -9.82
CA LEU A 351 0.48 15.62 -9.31
C LEU A 351 0.08 14.62 -10.40
N PRO A 352 -0.02 13.31 -10.08
CA PRO A 352 -0.40 12.30 -11.06
C PRO A 352 -1.77 12.60 -11.69
N LYS A 353 -1.80 12.60 -13.01
CA LYS A 353 -3.06 12.75 -13.76
C LYS A 353 -4.04 11.66 -13.38
N GLY A 354 -5.33 12.00 -13.32
CA GLY A 354 -6.39 11.06 -12.94
C GLY A 354 -6.50 10.78 -11.42
N LEU A 355 -5.45 11.09 -10.63
CA LEU A 355 -5.50 10.98 -9.17
C LEU A 355 -5.96 12.28 -8.50
N PHE A 356 -5.66 13.44 -9.10
CA PHE A 356 -5.96 14.77 -8.57
C PHE A 356 -6.73 15.61 -9.59
N THR A 357 -7.90 15.11 -10.01
CA THR A 357 -8.71 15.73 -11.08
C THR A 357 -9.23 17.11 -10.73
N ASN A 358 -9.44 17.38 -9.44
CA ASN A 358 -9.92 18.70 -8.96
C ASN A 358 -8.82 19.78 -8.99
N PHE A 359 -7.55 19.37 -9.19
CA PHE A 359 -6.41 20.28 -9.30
C PHE A 359 -6.02 20.59 -10.75
N GLU A 360 -6.62 19.92 -11.74
CA GLU A 360 -6.32 20.13 -13.15
C GLU A 360 -6.61 21.61 -13.54
N GLY A 361 -5.61 22.27 -14.13
CA GLY A 361 -5.69 23.68 -14.51
C GLY A 361 -5.54 24.69 -13.36
N MET A 362 -5.22 24.25 -12.13
CA MET A 362 -4.93 25.14 -11.01
C MET A 362 -3.58 25.86 -11.20
N GLU A 363 -3.58 27.16 -10.91
CA GLU A 363 -2.37 28.00 -10.92
C GLU A 363 -2.11 28.56 -9.53
N ALA A 364 -0.88 28.49 -9.08
CA ALA A 364 -0.46 28.98 -7.78
C ALA A 364 0.93 29.62 -7.81
N GLU A 365 1.17 30.57 -6.92
CA GLU A 365 2.46 31.18 -6.68
C GLU A 365 2.96 30.92 -5.25
N GLY A 366 4.24 31.25 -5.01
CA GLY A 366 4.86 31.05 -3.71
C GLY A 366 5.54 29.71 -3.57
N THR A 367 6.06 29.48 -2.38
CA THR A 367 6.81 28.28 -2.04
C THR A 367 6.31 27.68 -0.74
N PHE A 368 6.58 26.38 -0.56
CA PHE A 368 6.32 25.70 0.70
C PHE A 368 7.29 24.53 0.90
N ASP A 369 7.43 24.10 2.12
CA ASP A 369 8.05 22.85 2.55
C ASP A 369 7.12 22.09 3.49
N TYR A 370 7.32 20.79 3.60
CA TYR A 370 6.48 19.94 4.44
C TYR A 370 7.31 18.92 5.19
N GLN A 371 6.95 18.66 6.44
CA GLN A 371 7.55 17.66 7.29
C GLN A 371 6.49 16.83 7.98
N LEU A 372 6.67 15.51 7.99
CA LEU A 372 5.86 14.55 8.73
C LEU A 372 6.79 13.72 9.62
N ASP A 373 6.45 13.60 10.89
CA ASP A 373 7.10 12.71 11.85
C ASP A 373 6.05 11.81 12.49
N PHE A 374 6.21 10.50 12.32
CA PHE A 374 5.33 9.50 12.86
C PHE A 374 6.15 8.44 13.59
N GLU A 375 5.78 8.14 14.85
CA GLU A 375 6.34 7.04 15.60
C GLU A 375 5.23 6.30 16.37
N TYR A 376 5.16 5.00 16.16
CA TYR A 376 4.22 4.12 16.84
C TYR A 376 4.95 3.01 17.59
N ASN A 377 4.81 3.00 18.91
CA ASN A 377 5.29 1.93 19.76
C ASN A 377 4.12 0.98 20.09
N LYS A 378 4.23 -0.28 19.64
CA LYS A 378 3.17 -1.29 19.82
C LYS A 378 2.85 -1.56 21.29
N ASN A 379 3.85 -1.49 22.16
CA ASN A 379 3.71 -1.75 23.60
C ASN A 379 3.25 -0.50 24.36
N LYS A 380 3.50 0.71 23.82
CA LYS A 380 3.14 2.00 24.40
C LYS A 380 2.31 2.84 23.43
N PRO A 381 1.13 2.34 22.97
CA PRO A 381 0.37 2.96 21.87
C PRO A 381 -0.12 4.38 22.19
N ASN A 382 -0.28 4.74 23.48
CA ASN A 382 -0.65 6.10 23.88
C ASN A 382 0.47 7.13 23.72
N LYS A 383 1.73 6.68 23.48
CA LYS A 383 2.86 7.55 23.18
C LYS A 383 3.07 7.75 21.68
N LEU A 384 2.02 7.58 20.88
CA LEU A 384 2.07 7.82 19.44
C LEU A 384 2.53 9.26 19.16
N VAL A 385 3.58 9.40 18.34
CA VAL A 385 3.99 10.68 17.75
C VAL A 385 3.33 10.79 16.37
N PHE A 386 2.69 11.91 16.11
CA PHE A 386 2.19 12.28 14.79
C PHE A 386 2.27 13.80 14.69
N ASP A 387 3.34 14.29 14.07
CA ASP A 387 3.57 15.71 13.85
C ASP A 387 3.63 15.98 12.36
N SER A 388 2.83 16.96 11.93
CA SER A 388 2.72 17.37 10.55
C SER A 388 2.87 18.89 10.47
N LYS A 389 3.89 19.37 9.76
CA LYS A 389 4.23 20.79 9.67
C LYS A 389 4.35 21.20 8.21
N LEU A 390 3.58 22.21 7.82
CA LEU A 390 3.68 22.91 6.55
C LEU A 390 4.16 24.33 6.80
N ASN A 391 5.32 24.72 6.24
CA ASN A 391 5.77 26.10 6.18
C ASN A 391 5.49 26.64 4.78
N LYS A 392 5.05 27.89 4.68
CA LYS A 392 4.71 28.52 3.41
C LYS A 392 5.20 29.95 3.33
N GLU A 393 5.61 30.36 2.13
CA GLU A 393 6.01 31.75 1.83
C GLU A 393 5.25 32.22 0.59
N ASN A 394 4.47 33.29 0.74
CA ASN A 394 3.67 33.92 -0.33
C ASN A 394 2.79 32.93 -1.13
N LEU A 395 2.34 31.84 -0.50
CA LEU A 395 1.52 30.85 -1.14
C LEU A 395 0.12 31.43 -1.43
N ARG A 396 -0.22 31.55 -2.72
CA ARG A 396 -1.52 32.06 -3.20
C ARG A 396 -2.02 31.22 -4.35
N ILE A 397 -3.31 31.02 -4.42
CA ILE A 397 -3.97 30.42 -5.58
C ILE A 397 -4.37 31.54 -6.53
N LEU A 398 -3.84 31.54 -7.72
CA LEU A 398 -4.11 32.52 -8.78
C LEU A 398 -5.34 32.11 -9.58
N LYS A 399 -5.50 30.80 -9.83
CA LYS A 399 -6.62 30.22 -10.55
C LYS A 399 -6.97 28.86 -9.94
N TYR A 400 -8.24 28.64 -9.71
CA TYR A 400 -8.72 27.35 -9.22
C TYR A 400 -8.82 26.33 -10.37
N GLY A 401 -8.62 25.07 -10.06
CA GLY A 401 -8.97 23.97 -10.94
C GLY A 401 -10.48 23.69 -10.96
N ALA A 402 -10.88 22.46 -11.17
CA ALA A 402 -12.30 22.08 -11.16
C ALA A 402 -12.99 22.39 -9.80
N ALA A 403 -12.27 22.30 -8.69
CA ALA A 403 -12.76 22.69 -7.37
C ALA A 403 -12.46 24.17 -7.09
N ASN A 404 -13.39 25.04 -7.46
CA ASN A 404 -13.28 26.48 -7.14
C ASN A 404 -13.72 26.74 -5.69
N LEU A 405 -12.76 26.81 -4.76
CA LEU A 405 -13.01 27.03 -3.34
C LEU A 405 -13.61 28.43 -3.04
N ALA A 406 -13.36 29.43 -3.88
CA ALA A 406 -13.86 30.79 -3.67
C ALA A 406 -15.37 30.89 -3.77
N LYS A 407 -16.05 29.91 -4.41
CA LYS A 407 -17.53 29.91 -4.50
C LYS A 407 -18.21 29.87 -3.13
N LEU A 408 -17.52 29.42 -2.08
CA LEU A 408 -18.08 29.42 -0.72
C LEU A 408 -18.47 30.85 -0.23
N ASN A 409 -17.83 31.91 -0.74
CA ASN A 409 -18.07 33.27 -0.32
C ASN A 409 -19.29 33.91 -0.98
N GLY A 410 -19.85 33.31 -2.02
CA GLY A 410 -21.03 33.78 -2.74
C GLY A 410 -22.20 32.82 -2.66
N GLU A 411 -23.20 33.08 -3.51
CA GLU A 411 -24.27 32.13 -3.77
C GLU A 411 -23.80 31.11 -4.81
N PHE A 412 -24.19 29.86 -4.65
CA PHE A 412 -23.85 28.79 -5.59
C PHE A 412 -24.88 27.67 -5.54
N THR A 413 -25.00 26.96 -6.66
CA THR A 413 -25.80 25.73 -6.70
C THR A 413 -24.94 24.54 -6.28
N TYR A 414 -25.45 23.75 -5.35
CA TYR A 414 -24.89 22.51 -4.85
C TYR A 414 -25.72 21.32 -5.37
N ARG A 415 -25.01 20.25 -5.72
CA ARG A 415 -25.62 18.93 -6.00
C ARG A 415 -24.85 17.88 -5.25
N ALA A 416 -25.50 17.11 -4.39
CA ALA A 416 -24.91 15.94 -3.81
C ALA A 416 -24.72 14.87 -4.90
N ILE A 417 -23.64 14.13 -4.87
CA ILE A 417 -23.41 13.00 -5.78
C ILE A 417 -23.43 11.71 -4.94
N GLU A 418 -24.42 10.84 -5.22
CA GLU A 418 -24.59 9.57 -4.52
C GLU A 418 -24.52 8.42 -5.51
N ASN A 419 -23.63 7.46 -5.24
CA ASN A 419 -23.42 6.31 -6.12
C ASN A 419 -23.19 6.71 -7.60
N GLY A 420 -22.53 7.86 -7.81
CA GLY A 420 -22.27 8.40 -9.14
C GLY A 420 -23.42 9.16 -9.79
N VAL A 421 -24.56 9.30 -9.12
CA VAL A 421 -25.74 10.01 -9.61
C VAL A 421 -25.86 11.36 -8.90
N GLU A 422 -25.96 12.44 -9.70
CA GLU A 422 -26.26 13.78 -9.17
C GLU A 422 -27.67 13.83 -8.60
N GLN A 423 -27.80 14.37 -7.39
CA GLN A 423 -29.06 14.61 -6.74
C GLN A 423 -29.65 15.95 -7.20
N ARG A 424 -30.82 16.30 -6.69
CA ARG A 424 -31.48 17.56 -7.00
C ARG A 424 -30.58 18.79 -6.72
N PRO A 425 -30.69 19.86 -7.52
CA PRO A 425 -29.94 21.10 -7.25
C PRO A 425 -30.47 21.79 -5.99
N ILE A 426 -29.57 22.36 -5.21
CA ILE A 426 -29.83 23.12 -4.01
C ILE A 426 -29.09 24.45 -4.15
N LEU A 427 -29.80 25.57 -4.15
CA LEU A 427 -29.16 26.86 -4.12
C LEU A 427 -28.74 27.19 -2.69
N VAL A 428 -27.47 27.47 -2.50
CA VAL A 428 -26.89 27.93 -1.23
C VAL A 428 -26.80 29.45 -1.29
N GLY A 429 -27.88 30.14 -0.91
CA GLY A 429 -28.00 31.58 -1.00
C GLY A 429 -29.41 32.06 -0.69
N ALA A 430 -29.58 33.36 -0.54
CA ALA A 430 -30.78 33.99 -0.06
C ALA A 430 -32.04 33.78 -0.94
N ALA A 431 -31.85 33.47 -2.23
CA ALA A 431 -33.00 33.19 -3.13
C ALA A 431 -33.58 31.76 -2.88
N ASN A 432 -32.99 30.93 -2.04
CA ASN A 432 -33.56 29.66 -1.60
C ASN A 432 -34.30 29.87 -0.27
N PRO A 433 -35.63 29.66 -0.21
CA PRO A 433 -36.41 29.88 1.02
C PRO A 433 -35.98 28.95 2.18
N ASN A 434 -35.30 27.85 1.89
CA ASN A 434 -34.79 26.93 2.90
C ASN A 434 -33.32 27.25 3.30
N PHE A 435 -32.67 28.22 2.69
CA PHE A 435 -31.39 28.71 3.13
C PHE A 435 -31.52 29.43 4.47
N THR A 436 -30.70 29.09 5.43
CA THR A 436 -30.73 29.71 6.76
C THR A 436 -29.37 30.35 7.04
N PRO A 437 -29.30 31.69 7.16
CA PRO A 437 -28.11 32.39 7.65
C PRO A 437 -27.70 31.87 9.04
N LEU A 438 -26.42 31.93 9.35
CA LEU A 438 -25.89 31.35 10.59
C LEU A 438 -26.51 31.97 11.85
N ASP A 439 -26.77 33.26 11.84
CA ASP A 439 -27.40 34.01 12.92
C ASP A 439 -28.91 33.70 13.11
N GLN A 440 -29.52 33.02 12.13
CA GLN A 440 -30.90 32.54 12.20
C GLN A 440 -31.00 31.04 12.55
N ILE A 441 -29.90 30.39 12.83
CA ILE A 441 -29.84 29.02 13.36
C ILE A 441 -29.83 29.07 14.88
N SER A 442 -30.60 28.19 15.54
CA SER A 442 -30.58 28.08 17.01
C SER A 442 -29.15 27.97 17.53
N PRO A 443 -28.68 28.82 18.46
CA PRO A 443 -27.36 28.74 19.06
C PRO A 443 -27.09 27.37 19.74
N PHE A 444 -28.16 26.70 20.17
CA PHE A 444 -28.04 25.35 20.74
C PHE A 444 -27.62 24.32 19.68
N LEU A 445 -28.12 24.47 18.45
CA LEU A 445 -27.76 23.56 17.36
C LEU A 445 -26.30 23.74 16.94
N GLU A 446 -25.87 24.99 16.78
CA GLU A 446 -24.46 25.28 16.48
C GLU A 446 -23.53 24.63 17.53
N LYS A 447 -23.78 24.91 18.83
CA LYS A 447 -23.01 24.37 19.94
C LYS A 447 -23.09 22.85 20.02
N ALA A 448 -24.24 22.23 19.77
CA ALA A 448 -24.39 20.77 19.80
C ALA A 448 -23.64 20.07 18.66
N VAL A 449 -23.75 20.59 17.43
CA VAL A 449 -23.06 20.05 16.26
C VAL A 449 -21.54 20.20 16.42
N LEU A 450 -21.06 21.38 16.80
CA LEU A 450 -19.64 21.61 17.10
C LEU A 450 -19.14 20.67 18.20
N THR A 451 -19.92 20.48 19.28
CA THR A 451 -19.53 19.59 20.38
C THR A 451 -19.40 18.13 19.92
N ASN A 452 -20.27 17.67 19.03
CA ASN A 452 -20.31 16.29 18.55
C ASN A 452 -19.29 16.02 17.46
N GLU A 453 -19.16 16.94 16.49
CA GLU A 453 -18.36 16.71 15.27
C GLU A 453 -16.95 17.30 15.33
N ASP A 454 -16.83 18.55 15.82
CA ASP A 454 -15.56 19.28 15.76
C ASP A 454 -15.49 20.38 16.83
N PRO A 455 -15.21 20.04 18.09
CA PRO A 455 -15.24 20.99 19.20
C PRO A 455 -14.22 22.14 19.11
N SER A 456 -13.20 21.98 18.30
CA SER A 456 -12.13 22.95 18.10
C SER A 456 -12.18 23.64 16.73
N PHE A 457 -13.31 23.56 16.04
CA PHE A 457 -13.48 24.07 14.67
C PHE A 457 -12.93 25.48 14.45
N PHE A 458 -13.20 26.42 15.35
CA PHE A 458 -12.72 27.79 15.25
C PHE A 458 -11.23 27.97 15.55
N HIS A 459 -10.57 26.97 16.15
CA HIS A 459 -9.20 27.06 16.64
C HIS A 459 -8.16 26.31 15.79
N HIS A 460 -8.58 25.35 14.96
CA HIS A 460 -7.65 24.63 14.08
C HIS A 460 -7.72 25.13 12.63
N ARG A 461 -6.75 24.71 11.81
CA ARG A 461 -6.67 25.01 10.38
C ARG A 461 -6.88 23.74 9.54
N GLY A 462 -8.11 23.21 9.64
CA GLY A 462 -8.58 22.08 8.84
C GLY A 462 -8.34 20.71 9.46
N PHE A 463 -7.31 20.55 10.26
CA PHE A 463 -6.95 19.26 10.87
C PHE A 463 -6.66 19.38 12.35
N ILE A 464 -6.94 18.29 13.09
CA ILE A 464 -6.67 18.17 14.52
C ILE A 464 -5.73 17.01 14.72
N ASN A 465 -4.42 17.29 14.89
CA ASN A 465 -3.38 16.24 15.05
C ASN A 465 -3.74 15.26 16.17
N GLU A 466 -4.25 15.76 17.29
CA GLU A 466 -4.63 14.91 18.42
C GLU A 466 -5.79 13.98 18.09
N ALA A 467 -6.78 14.42 17.31
CA ALA A 467 -7.87 13.57 16.84
C ALA A 467 -7.38 12.45 15.92
N PHE A 468 -6.40 12.75 15.05
CA PHE A 468 -5.72 11.75 14.22
C PHE A 468 -4.97 10.73 15.08
N LYS A 469 -4.18 11.18 16.07
CA LYS A 469 -3.47 10.30 17.00
C LYS A 469 -4.43 9.34 17.70
N GLN A 470 -5.50 9.86 18.30
CA GLN A 470 -6.49 9.05 19.01
C GLN A 470 -7.24 8.09 18.08
N SER A 471 -7.53 8.51 16.84
CA SER A 471 -8.15 7.65 15.83
C SER A 471 -7.22 6.49 15.44
N ILE A 472 -5.97 6.77 15.13
CA ILE A 472 -4.96 5.76 14.80
C ILE A 472 -4.81 4.75 15.95
N VAL A 473 -4.61 5.23 17.17
CA VAL A 473 -4.46 4.35 18.36
C VAL A 473 -5.68 3.46 18.56
N LYS A 474 -6.89 4.03 18.46
CA LYS A 474 -8.13 3.27 18.65
C LYS A 474 -8.32 2.22 17.53
N ASN A 475 -8.09 2.60 16.28
CA ASN A 475 -8.28 1.71 15.12
C ASN A 475 -7.27 0.55 15.14
N ILE A 476 -6.01 0.80 15.50
CA ILE A 476 -4.99 -0.25 15.65
C ILE A 476 -5.37 -1.20 16.80
N ARG A 477 -5.78 -0.66 17.97
CA ARG A 477 -6.15 -1.48 19.13
C ARG A 477 -7.35 -2.38 18.86
N THR A 478 -8.35 -1.84 18.18
CA THR A 478 -9.59 -2.57 17.91
C THR A 478 -9.49 -3.44 16.66
N LYS A 479 -8.42 -3.29 15.86
CA LYS A 479 -8.27 -3.90 14.52
C LYS A 479 -9.48 -3.64 13.61
N LYS A 480 -10.19 -2.53 13.85
CA LYS A 480 -11.38 -2.09 13.12
C LYS A 480 -11.34 -0.58 12.97
N PHE A 481 -12.02 -0.05 11.95
CA PHE A 481 -12.25 1.39 11.82
C PHE A 481 -13.31 1.84 12.86
N ALA A 482 -12.87 2.06 14.10
CA ALA A 482 -13.73 2.36 15.24
C ALA A 482 -13.90 3.87 15.49
N ARG A 483 -13.04 4.72 14.91
CA ARG A 483 -13.07 6.17 15.08
C ARG A 483 -12.55 6.88 13.83
N GLY A 484 -13.32 7.85 13.31
CA GLY A 484 -12.87 8.82 12.31
C GLY A 484 -12.14 10.00 12.97
N ALA A 485 -11.41 10.76 12.15
CA ALA A 485 -10.73 12.01 12.52
C ALA A 485 -11.09 13.15 11.56
N SER A 486 -12.24 13.07 10.89
CA SER A 486 -12.68 14.12 9.95
C SER A 486 -13.21 15.32 10.71
N THR A 487 -12.77 16.52 10.32
CA THR A 487 -13.24 17.81 10.83
C THR A 487 -14.43 18.32 10.01
N ILE A 488 -15.11 19.35 10.51
CA ILE A 488 -16.18 20.03 9.74
C ILE A 488 -15.64 20.58 8.41
N SER A 489 -14.41 21.11 8.39
CA SER A 489 -13.77 21.59 7.16
C SER A 489 -13.59 20.46 6.14
N MET A 490 -13.18 19.28 6.58
CA MET A 490 -13.07 18.08 5.74
C MET A 490 -14.43 17.62 5.22
N GLN A 491 -15.45 17.61 6.08
CA GLN A 491 -16.82 17.27 5.69
C GLN A 491 -17.39 18.26 4.69
N LEU A 492 -17.15 19.57 4.88
CA LEU A 492 -17.56 20.62 3.97
C LEU A 492 -16.94 20.45 2.58
N VAL A 493 -15.62 20.31 2.51
CA VAL A 493 -14.90 20.11 1.24
C VAL A 493 -15.40 18.85 0.55
N LYS A 494 -15.52 17.74 1.27
CA LYS A 494 -16.05 16.49 0.72
C LYS A 494 -17.45 16.69 0.12
N ASN A 495 -18.35 17.35 0.82
CA ASN A 495 -19.74 17.50 0.37
C ASN A 495 -19.87 18.46 -0.81
N VAL A 496 -19.14 19.59 -0.83
CA VAL A 496 -19.34 20.68 -1.81
C VAL A 496 -18.49 20.48 -3.08
N PHE A 497 -17.30 19.89 -2.97
CA PHE A 497 -16.32 19.87 -4.06
C PHE A 497 -15.98 18.46 -4.56
N LEU A 498 -16.28 17.41 -3.78
CA LEU A 498 -15.87 16.06 -4.09
C LEU A 498 -17.07 15.13 -4.24
N THR A 499 -16.84 13.93 -4.71
CA THR A 499 -17.85 12.87 -4.74
C THR A 499 -17.94 12.15 -3.39
N ARG A 500 -19.01 11.39 -3.16
CA ARG A 500 -19.15 10.56 -1.95
C ARG A 500 -18.46 9.20 -2.06
N GLU A 501 -17.64 8.99 -3.08
CA GLU A 501 -16.93 7.74 -3.29
C GLU A 501 -15.82 7.52 -2.27
N LYS A 502 -15.60 6.24 -1.99
CA LYS A 502 -14.56 5.81 -1.05
C LYS A 502 -13.29 5.42 -1.82
N THR A 503 -12.61 6.40 -2.45
CA THR A 503 -11.35 6.20 -3.15
C THR A 503 -10.19 6.90 -2.44
N LEU A 504 -8.97 6.40 -2.65
CA LEU A 504 -7.75 7.04 -2.15
C LEU A 504 -7.59 8.44 -2.76
N SER A 505 -7.81 8.58 -4.08
CA SER A 505 -7.80 9.84 -4.82
C SER A 505 -8.64 10.90 -4.13
N ARG A 506 -9.92 10.60 -3.91
CA ARG A 506 -10.84 11.53 -3.24
C ARG A 506 -10.34 11.95 -1.84
N LYS A 507 -9.75 11.00 -1.07
CA LYS A 507 -9.27 11.35 0.28
C LYS A 507 -8.01 12.22 0.25
N LEU A 508 -7.14 12.01 -0.73
CA LEU A 508 -5.96 12.85 -0.93
C LEU A 508 -6.36 14.26 -1.41
N GLU A 509 -7.31 14.36 -2.35
CA GLU A 509 -7.84 15.64 -2.79
C GLU A 509 -8.53 16.40 -1.64
N GLU A 510 -9.33 15.70 -0.81
CA GLU A 510 -9.96 16.28 0.39
C GLU A 510 -8.90 16.92 1.30
N ILE A 511 -7.81 16.21 1.59
CA ILE A 511 -6.75 16.73 2.46
C ILE A 511 -6.12 17.98 1.85
N LEU A 512 -5.74 17.95 0.58
CA LEU A 512 -5.07 19.08 -0.07
C LEU A 512 -6.00 20.29 -0.23
N LEU A 513 -7.28 20.08 -0.60
CA LEU A 513 -8.25 21.17 -0.72
C LEU A 513 -8.55 21.82 0.64
N VAL A 514 -8.64 21.03 1.71
CA VAL A 514 -8.79 21.56 3.08
C VAL A 514 -7.58 22.39 3.48
N TYR A 515 -6.37 21.91 3.15
CA TYR A 515 -5.15 22.70 3.38
C TYR A 515 -5.20 24.05 2.68
N ILE A 516 -5.59 24.07 1.41
CA ILE A 516 -5.71 25.30 0.61
C ILE A 516 -6.79 26.22 1.20
N LEU A 517 -7.98 25.69 1.48
CA LEU A 517 -9.11 26.44 2.03
C LEU A 517 -8.77 27.18 3.33
N GLU A 518 -8.21 26.44 4.28
CA GLU A 518 -7.97 26.91 5.64
C GLU A 518 -6.70 27.77 5.75
N ASN A 519 -5.63 27.33 5.13
CA ASN A 519 -4.33 28.01 5.26
C ASN A 519 -4.23 29.28 4.43
N ASN A 520 -5.01 29.41 3.36
CA ASN A 520 -5.12 30.65 2.60
C ASN A 520 -6.32 31.52 3.04
N ARG A 521 -7.07 31.06 4.05
CA ARG A 521 -8.25 31.76 4.60
C ARG A 521 -9.22 32.18 3.49
N ILE A 522 -9.52 31.26 2.56
CA ILE A 522 -10.35 31.55 1.39
C ILE A 522 -11.78 31.91 1.81
N ALA A 523 -12.29 31.26 2.85
CA ALA A 523 -13.57 31.62 3.48
C ALA A 523 -13.38 31.74 5.00
N SER A 524 -14.21 32.60 5.64
CA SER A 524 -14.21 32.69 7.11
C SER A 524 -14.78 31.41 7.74
N LYS A 525 -14.38 31.11 8.96
CA LYS A 525 -14.92 29.96 9.71
C LYS A 525 -16.47 30.04 9.86
N SER A 526 -16.99 31.21 10.15
CA SER A 526 -18.45 31.43 10.26
C SER A 526 -19.13 31.14 8.92
N ARG A 527 -18.58 31.61 7.79
CA ARG A 527 -19.15 31.31 6.47
C ARG A 527 -19.03 29.81 6.12
N MET A 528 -17.93 29.17 6.44
CA MET A 528 -17.77 27.72 6.26
C MET A 528 -18.82 26.94 7.07
N LEU A 529 -19.09 27.35 8.30
CA LEU A 529 -20.08 26.72 9.16
C LEU A 529 -21.51 26.96 8.65
N GLU A 530 -21.80 28.17 8.20
CA GLU A 530 -23.09 28.53 7.57
C GLU A 530 -23.37 27.67 6.34
N VAL A 531 -22.39 27.57 5.43
CA VAL A 531 -22.50 26.66 4.26
C VAL A 531 -22.67 25.23 4.69
N TYR A 532 -21.88 24.75 5.68
CA TYR A 532 -21.97 23.40 6.21
C TYR A 532 -23.39 23.05 6.66
N PHE A 533 -24.05 23.91 7.48
CA PHE A 533 -25.43 23.69 7.92
C PHE A 533 -26.44 23.66 6.77
N ASN A 534 -26.16 24.34 5.67
CA ASN A 534 -27.07 24.45 4.51
C ASN A 534 -26.81 23.38 3.42
N VAL A 535 -25.71 22.60 3.49
CA VAL A 535 -25.37 21.58 2.46
C VAL A 535 -25.36 20.15 2.95
N ILE A 536 -25.18 19.93 4.26
CA ILE A 536 -25.13 18.55 4.75
C ILE A 536 -26.50 17.89 4.67
N GLU A 537 -26.47 16.58 4.53
CA GLU A 537 -27.65 15.75 4.56
C GLU A 537 -28.09 15.51 6.00
N TRP A 538 -29.33 15.77 6.30
CA TRP A 538 -29.94 15.57 7.62
C TRP A 538 -30.92 14.39 7.66
N GLY A 539 -31.30 13.85 6.52
CA GLY A 539 -32.23 12.73 6.36
C GLY A 539 -32.26 12.28 4.91
N PRO A 540 -33.01 11.23 4.56
CA PRO A 540 -33.12 10.74 3.19
C PRO A 540 -33.58 11.85 2.24
N ASN A 541 -32.69 12.37 1.38
CA ASN A 541 -32.90 13.47 0.45
C ASN A 541 -33.34 14.80 1.13
N VAL A 542 -32.94 15.02 2.39
CA VAL A 542 -33.16 16.25 3.16
C VAL A 542 -31.81 16.95 3.33
N TYR A 543 -31.63 18.07 2.68
CA TYR A 543 -30.38 18.83 2.66
C TYR A 543 -30.57 20.24 3.22
N GLY A 544 -29.67 20.62 4.11
CA GLY A 544 -29.73 21.91 4.80
C GLY A 544 -30.65 21.92 5.99
N ILE A 545 -30.33 22.82 6.94
CA ILE A 545 -31.02 22.90 8.23
C ILE A 545 -32.46 23.46 8.09
N GLY A 546 -32.72 24.33 7.11
CA GLY A 546 -34.04 24.83 6.85
C GLY A 546 -35.04 23.73 6.49
N GLU A 547 -34.65 22.82 5.57
CA GLU A 547 -35.47 21.65 5.27
C GLU A 547 -35.55 20.69 6.44
N ALA A 548 -34.44 20.46 7.15
CA ALA A 548 -34.38 19.51 8.24
C ALA A 548 -35.31 19.89 9.40
N SER A 549 -35.33 21.16 9.82
CA SER A 549 -36.17 21.63 10.89
C SER A 549 -37.68 21.46 10.57
N GLN A 550 -38.06 21.70 9.33
CA GLN A 550 -39.42 21.45 8.84
C GLN A 550 -39.73 19.96 8.75
N PHE A 551 -38.77 19.15 8.22
CA PHE A 551 -38.91 17.70 8.04
C PHE A 551 -39.11 16.97 9.36
N TYR A 552 -38.38 17.36 10.42
CA TYR A 552 -38.44 16.69 11.71
C TYR A 552 -39.46 17.29 12.66
N PHE A 553 -39.59 18.64 12.72
CA PHE A 553 -40.28 19.32 13.81
C PHE A 553 -41.34 20.34 13.37
N GLN A 554 -41.47 20.64 12.07
CA GLN A 554 -42.35 21.67 11.51
C GLN A 554 -42.09 23.07 12.12
N LYS A 555 -40.82 23.40 12.35
CA LYS A 555 -40.32 24.63 12.95
C LYS A 555 -39.33 25.35 12.07
N SER A 556 -39.13 26.64 12.30
CA SER A 556 -37.95 27.33 11.76
C SER A 556 -36.68 26.92 12.50
N PRO A 557 -35.46 26.99 11.87
CA PRO A 557 -34.22 26.64 12.52
C PRO A 557 -33.92 27.43 13.81
N SER A 558 -34.41 28.66 13.93
CA SER A 558 -34.23 29.50 15.11
C SER A 558 -35.07 29.05 16.31
N GLU A 559 -36.20 28.36 16.06
CA GLU A 559 -37.14 27.90 17.08
C GLU A 559 -36.86 26.54 17.63
N LEU A 560 -35.78 25.86 17.15
CA LEU A 560 -35.42 24.55 17.62
C LEU A 560 -34.99 24.60 19.12
N SER A 561 -35.63 23.75 19.91
CA SER A 561 -35.31 23.60 21.34
C SER A 561 -33.97 22.89 21.55
N LEU A 562 -33.39 22.96 22.74
CA LEU A 562 -32.16 22.28 23.07
C LEU A 562 -32.24 20.76 22.80
N SER A 563 -33.34 20.10 23.17
CA SER A 563 -33.52 18.66 22.94
C SER A 563 -33.59 18.30 21.45
N GLU A 564 -34.28 19.13 20.64
CA GLU A 564 -34.32 18.94 19.19
C GLU A 564 -32.96 19.18 18.54
N CYS A 565 -32.19 20.16 19.02
CA CYS A 565 -30.81 20.41 18.59
C CYS A 565 -29.87 19.27 18.93
N LEU A 566 -29.97 18.70 20.12
CA LEU A 566 -29.18 17.52 20.55
C LEU A 566 -29.50 16.30 19.68
N TYR A 567 -30.78 16.10 19.35
CA TYR A 567 -31.16 15.02 18.44
C TYR A 567 -30.58 15.24 17.05
N LEU A 568 -30.78 16.42 16.43
CA LEU A 568 -30.22 16.70 15.11
C LEU A 568 -28.69 16.52 15.10
N ALA A 569 -27.97 17.03 16.12
CA ALA A 569 -26.53 16.81 16.22
C ALA A 569 -26.15 15.31 16.29
N SER A 570 -26.99 14.51 16.96
CA SER A 570 -26.73 13.07 17.12
C SER A 570 -26.91 12.25 15.84
N ILE A 571 -27.68 12.74 14.86
CA ILE A 571 -27.93 12.03 13.58
C ILE A 571 -26.97 12.43 12.46
N VAL A 572 -26.20 13.52 12.60
CA VAL A 572 -25.24 13.99 11.57
C VAL A 572 -24.35 12.88 11.02
N PRO A 573 -23.80 11.96 11.83
CA PRO A 573 -22.94 10.87 11.30
C PRO A 573 -23.66 9.88 10.39
N LYS A 574 -24.99 9.66 10.61
CA LYS A 574 -25.81 8.67 9.89
C LYS A 574 -27.23 9.17 9.65
N PRO A 575 -27.41 10.27 8.90
CA PRO A 575 -28.71 10.94 8.80
C PRO A 575 -29.76 10.08 8.11
N LYS A 576 -29.41 9.26 7.13
CA LYS A 576 -30.34 8.33 6.45
C LYS A 576 -30.87 7.20 7.33
N LYS A 577 -30.24 6.99 8.49
CA LYS A 577 -30.62 5.91 9.43
C LYS A 577 -31.29 6.47 10.69
N PHE A 578 -31.79 7.70 10.66
CA PHE A 578 -32.42 8.35 11.81
C PHE A 578 -33.57 7.51 12.40
N MET A 579 -34.36 6.84 11.55
CA MET A 579 -35.51 6.01 11.96
C MET A 579 -35.07 4.84 12.89
N TRP A 580 -33.81 4.41 12.84
CA TRP A 580 -33.34 3.32 13.73
C TRP A 580 -33.23 3.76 15.19
N GLN A 581 -33.25 5.05 15.45
CA GLN A 581 -33.26 5.60 16.80
C GLN A 581 -34.64 5.53 17.49
N PHE A 582 -35.69 5.08 16.76
CA PHE A 582 -37.04 4.98 17.27
C PHE A 582 -37.50 3.51 17.33
N ASP A 583 -38.43 3.23 18.25
CA ASP A 583 -39.13 1.96 18.36
C ASP A 583 -40.42 1.93 17.52
N GLY A 584 -41.19 0.82 17.60
CA GLY A 584 -42.47 0.66 16.88
C GLY A 584 -43.61 1.55 17.40
N GLU A 585 -43.44 2.20 18.53
CA GLU A 585 -44.41 3.19 19.08
C GLU A 585 -44.05 4.63 18.71
N GLY A 586 -42.85 4.83 18.10
CA GLY A 586 -42.33 6.14 17.76
C GLY A 586 -41.58 6.83 18.89
N ASN A 587 -41.27 6.10 19.97
CA ASN A 587 -40.44 6.60 21.06
C ASN A 587 -38.95 6.41 20.76
N GLN A 588 -38.11 7.30 21.28
CA GLN A 588 -36.67 7.14 21.13
C GLN A 588 -36.16 5.96 21.95
N LYS A 589 -35.32 5.12 21.29
CA LYS A 589 -34.63 4.03 21.96
C LYS A 589 -33.63 4.53 22.99
N SER A 590 -33.41 3.78 24.05
CA SER A 590 -32.56 4.15 25.19
C SER A 590 -31.12 4.57 24.80
N TYR A 591 -30.55 3.95 23.77
CA TYR A 591 -29.20 4.30 23.30
C TYR A 591 -29.16 5.69 22.65
N ALA A 592 -30.21 6.10 21.93
CA ALA A 592 -30.31 7.42 21.32
C ALA A 592 -30.45 8.50 22.38
N VAL A 593 -31.29 8.26 23.37
CA VAL A 593 -31.42 9.15 24.55
C VAL A 593 -30.10 9.27 25.33
N LYS A 594 -29.38 8.16 25.53
CA LYS A 594 -28.07 8.16 26.18
C LYS A 594 -27.04 9.00 25.40
N ASN A 595 -27.04 8.91 24.06
CA ASN A 595 -26.15 9.71 23.21
C ASN A 595 -26.44 11.21 23.33
N GLN A 596 -27.71 11.61 23.27
CA GLN A 596 -28.11 13.02 23.45
C GLN A 596 -27.74 13.55 24.86
N LYS A 597 -27.97 12.76 25.91
CA LYS A 597 -27.52 13.09 27.28
C LYS A 597 -26.01 13.24 27.35
N TYR A 598 -25.26 12.42 26.63
CA TYR A 598 -23.81 12.53 26.57
C TYR A 598 -23.37 13.87 25.94
N ILE A 599 -23.94 14.25 24.77
CA ILE A 599 -23.65 15.53 24.12
C ILE A 599 -24.03 16.68 25.06
N LYS A 600 -25.22 16.66 25.67
CA LYS A 600 -25.67 17.66 26.64
C LYS A 600 -24.67 17.84 27.79
N ASN A 601 -24.22 16.73 28.40
CA ASN A 601 -23.27 16.75 29.50
C ASN A 601 -21.89 17.29 29.08
N LEU A 602 -21.48 17.06 27.81
CA LEU A 602 -20.27 17.68 27.27
C LEU A 602 -20.42 19.19 27.11
N MET A 603 -21.61 19.66 26.63
CA MET A 603 -21.90 21.09 26.50
C MET A 603 -21.89 21.80 27.87
N LEU A 604 -22.50 21.18 28.90
CA LEU A 604 -22.50 21.70 30.28
C LEU A 604 -21.06 21.79 30.83
N ARG A 605 -20.28 20.71 30.71
CA ARG A 605 -18.88 20.68 31.17
C ARG A 605 -17.99 21.73 30.49
N ARG A 606 -18.34 22.15 29.27
CA ARG A 606 -17.62 23.18 28.51
C ARG A 606 -18.21 24.58 28.70
N ALA A 607 -19.18 24.72 29.60
CA ALA A 607 -19.90 25.99 29.82
C ALA A 607 -20.52 26.60 28.54
N LEU A 608 -20.91 25.75 27.58
CA LEU A 608 -21.59 26.16 26.36
C LEU A 608 -23.08 26.38 26.60
N ILE A 609 -23.64 25.69 27.57
CA ILE A 609 -25.01 25.85 28.08
C ILE A 609 -24.96 25.86 29.61
N THR A 610 -26.00 26.39 30.22
CA THR A 610 -26.20 26.44 31.68
C THR A 610 -27.26 25.43 32.11
N ASP A 611 -27.34 25.15 33.39
CA ASP A 611 -28.40 24.28 33.97
C ASP A 611 -29.80 24.88 33.68
N LEU A 612 -29.93 26.22 33.66
CA LEU A 612 -31.16 26.90 33.31
C LEU A 612 -31.65 26.56 31.89
N ASP A 613 -30.74 26.44 30.92
CA ASP A 613 -31.08 26.07 29.55
C ASP A 613 -31.63 24.63 29.46
N THR A 614 -31.44 23.83 30.48
CA THR A 614 -31.90 22.42 30.52
C THR A 614 -33.28 22.27 31.22
N ILE A 615 -33.78 23.30 31.89
CA ILE A 615 -35.07 23.28 32.59
C ILE A 615 -36.20 23.19 31.57
N GLY A 616 -37.16 22.29 31.78
CA GLY A 616 -38.29 22.10 30.91
C GLY A 616 -38.04 21.46 29.57
N GLN A 617 -36.77 21.08 29.30
CA GLN A 617 -36.39 20.39 28.05
C GLN A 617 -36.69 18.90 28.18
N SER A 618 -37.65 18.42 27.38
CA SER A 618 -37.98 16.99 27.36
C SER A 618 -36.96 16.20 26.54
N VAL A 619 -36.36 15.18 27.17
CA VAL A 619 -35.65 14.11 26.48
C VAL A 619 -36.35 12.84 26.93
N PRO A 620 -36.91 12.03 26.05
CA PRO A 620 -36.84 11.98 24.58
C PRO A 620 -37.67 13.01 23.83
N ILE A 621 -37.32 13.26 22.55
CA ILE A 621 -38.01 14.16 21.62
C ILE A 621 -39.17 13.45 20.93
N TYR A 622 -40.11 14.23 20.38
CA TYR A 622 -41.21 13.77 19.53
C TYR A 622 -41.02 14.30 18.10
N ILE A 623 -41.07 13.40 17.11
CA ILE A 623 -41.03 13.73 15.68
C ILE A 623 -42.43 14.13 15.26
N SER A 624 -42.64 15.38 14.93
CA SER A 624 -43.95 15.95 14.52
C SER A 624 -44.07 16.19 13.01
N GLY A 625 -42.93 16.32 12.31
CA GLY A 625 -42.88 16.60 10.88
C GLY A 625 -42.99 15.36 9.98
N LYS A 626 -42.74 15.55 8.68
CA LYS A 626 -42.79 14.51 7.65
C LYS A 626 -41.91 13.32 7.96
N ALA A 627 -40.83 13.52 8.74
CA ALA A 627 -39.96 12.43 9.19
C ALA A 627 -40.69 11.30 9.94
N ARG A 628 -41.85 11.61 10.57
CA ARG A 628 -42.65 10.60 11.27
C ARG A 628 -43.14 9.47 10.36
N SER A 629 -43.44 9.77 9.09
CA SER A 629 -43.87 8.75 8.13
C SER A 629 -42.80 7.74 7.75
N PHE A 630 -41.53 8.02 8.07
CA PHE A 630 -40.40 7.08 7.86
C PHE A 630 -40.19 6.15 9.04
N LEU A 631 -40.87 6.39 10.18
CA LEU A 631 -40.79 5.51 11.34
C LEU A 631 -41.58 4.23 11.05
N LYS A 632 -41.02 3.07 11.40
CA LYS A 632 -41.74 1.78 11.37
C LYS A 632 -42.62 1.70 12.62
N LEU A 633 -43.76 2.35 12.57
CA LEU A 633 -44.73 2.30 13.66
C LEU A 633 -45.49 0.96 13.58
N ASN A 634 -45.76 0.35 14.74
CA ASN A 634 -46.67 -0.78 14.84
C ASN A 634 -48.06 -0.32 14.46
N THR A 635 -48.47 -0.53 13.22
CA THR A 635 -49.87 -0.49 12.86
C THR A 635 -50.49 -1.73 13.47
N VAL A 636 -51.59 -1.54 14.21
CA VAL A 636 -52.48 -2.64 14.60
C VAL A 636 -53.03 -3.21 13.30
N VAL A 637 -52.36 -4.19 12.71
CA VAL A 637 -52.85 -4.96 11.56
C VAL A 637 -52.52 -6.40 11.86
N ASP A 638 -53.59 -7.16 11.70
CA ASP A 638 -53.73 -8.61 11.74
C ASP A 638 -52.45 -9.43 11.48
N SER A 639 -52.21 -10.38 12.36
CA SER A 639 -51.17 -11.37 12.31
C SER A 639 -51.30 -12.25 11.07
N THR A 640 -50.48 -12.01 10.05
CA THR A 640 -49.94 -13.04 9.14
C THR A 640 -48.99 -12.37 8.14
N VAL A 641 -47.71 -12.26 8.45
CA VAL A 641 -46.55 -12.47 7.55
C VAL A 641 -45.29 -12.32 8.40
N THR A 642 -44.69 -13.43 8.70
CA THR A 642 -43.32 -13.50 9.21
C THR A 642 -42.35 -13.30 8.04
N ASP A 643 -41.77 -12.14 7.91
CA ASP A 643 -40.54 -11.94 7.13
C ASP A 643 -39.34 -11.77 8.08
N SER A 644 -38.61 -12.88 8.18
CA SER A 644 -37.30 -12.89 8.84
C SER A 644 -36.29 -12.20 7.95
N ILE A 645 -36.03 -10.92 8.21
CA ILE A 645 -34.86 -10.25 7.65
C ILE A 645 -33.67 -10.60 8.53
N SER A 646 -32.80 -11.47 8.03
CA SER A 646 -31.51 -11.79 8.63
C SER A 646 -30.64 -10.54 8.62
N PHE A 647 -30.14 -10.20 9.81
CA PHE A 647 -29.17 -9.16 10.05
C PHE A 647 -27.81 -9.65 9.56
N ASP A 648 -27.23 -8.98 8.57
CA ASP A 648 -25.85 -9.20 8.15
C ASP A 648 -24.95 -8.21 8.90
N PRO A 649 -24.07 -8.69 9.82
CA PRO A 649 -23.17 -7.83 10.57
C PRO A 649 -21.98 -7.30 9.77
N ASP A 650 -21.75 -7.79 8.55
CA ASP A 650 -20.52 -7.58 7.78
C ASP A 650 -20.59 -6.41 6.76
N GLU A 651 -21.69 -5.64 6.73
CA GLU A 651 -21.83 -4.47 5.84
C GLU A 651 -21.11 -3.21 6.36
N PHE A 652 -20.03 -3.39 7.18
CA PHE A 652 -19.17 -2.32 7.68
C PHE A 652 -17.75 -2.45 7.12
N ASP A 653 -17.61 -2.54 5.82
CA ASP A 653 -16.34 -2.32 5.16
C ASP A 653 -16.34 -0.96 4.44
N PHE A 654 -15.49 -0.03 5.02
CA PHE A 654 -14.92 1.22 4.52
C PHE A 654 -15.81 2.29 3.94
#